data_b23df08c40d2e962f50c6c78a3b567d7
#
_entry.id   b23df08c40d2e962f50c6c78a3b567d7
#
_cell.length_a   1.000
_cell.length_b   1.000
_cell.length_c   1.000
_cell.angle_alpha   90.00
_cell.angle_beta   90.00
_cell.angle_gamma   90.00
#
_symmetry.space_group_name_H-M   'P 1'
#
loop_
_entity.id
_entity.type
_entity.pdbx_description
1 polymer ?
#
loop_
_entity_poly.entity_id
_entity_poly.type
_entity_poly.pdbx_seq_one_letter_code
_entity_poly.pdbx_strand_id
1 'polypeptide(L)'
;MVVKRFFISMSMLLFGALLLQAKNIIERDMEVNKGDVPANIAILDSDSSVVAKNMTGISDSTANSLSDVEVIGHRKNIKLSGHNLLVDVEHDSILNHQNDIYELIGKVPGVLHLGNSFNVLGKGAPVYYLNGRKVRDQSLIDNLPVDQIKSLKIVAMPGADYDTSGSPVVDIKTKILGEGVAFNVIGNVTQAKHLAHKTGFSSTYNSGKIDLYGKYYYRRNNASESSDYDKQVLADTIWNKMQHIESLTHSGSHTYSAGMTYHLSDKSELGMLYSGMYTDGKVETRDTFSVVPNAGPAYYLFDKNKSKNNLLTHHVNMYYDASLNHAWHVSVVMDYISKASNTNSALKENHIGTSSEVSYMGHSKWNVLASNFHATHDFGKWGTLGMGYDFSYSEGIDKIDYERLKFDGRFENKEVKNAVFINYELPLGDFSLNTGIRYQNLYSRRKNEKASVIEAHSDNTFLPSVTLSYSHGLLVQNLSYSIGTERANYADMNDNVTYVNRYEQSKGNSQLKTAITHSLSYLLMYKSLFLTLNYDYVYRPLLPVIYSLEGNSAVTVSSQDNLSHRQALSAMLNWRKTYKCYTASLTGFFQKSIMHYPGIDGTTFHDGHPSTILNFDNDFKLPKHFLFSLSWQQVWGGYMESINVKSSSSVNLSIKKSFLNDRLRLSLDGYDIFNGDRNRACRQIYNVRSSFNTKYETRKVGLTLTYRFHKIKERENQTSAEVEMKRLGIPEE
;
A
#
# COMPACT_ATOMS: atom_id res chain seq x y z
N MET A 1 -16.56 16.29 32.83
CA MET A 1 -17.81 16.64 32.12
C MET A 1 -17.59 17.77 31.10
N VAL A 2 -16.88 18.82 31.45
CA VAL A 2 -16.57 19.97 30.56
C VAL A 2 -15.75 19.55 29.32
N VAL A 3 -14.69 18.76 29.53
CA VAL A 3 -13.81 18.26 28.42
C VAL A 3 -14.58 17.36 27.45
N LYS A 4 -15.51 16.53 27.93
CA LYS A 4 -16.35 15.66 27.10
C LYS A 4 -17.31 16.47 26.20
N ARG A 5 -17.89 17.57 26.75
CA ARG A 5 -18.73 18.50 25.97
C ARG A 5 -17.91 19.32 24.97
N PHE A 6 -16.70 19.75 25.37
CA PHE A 6 -15.79 20.48 24.50
C PHE A 6 -15.37 19.62 23.27
N PHE A 7 -15.04 18.34 23.50
CA PHE A 7 -14.62 17.44 22.42
C PHE A 7 -15.77 17.11 21.46
N ILE A 8 -16.98 16.86 21.99
CA ILE A 8 -18.18 16.64 21.17
C ILE A 8 -18.53 17.92 20.40
N SER A 9 -18.44 19.09 21.03
CA SER A 9 -18.68 20.38 20.38
C SER A 9 -17.60 20.72 19.36
N MET A 10 -16.33 20.41 19.62
CA MET A 10 -15.23 20.66 18.69
C MET A 10 -15.28 19.69 17.51
N SER A 11 -15.67 18.42 17.72
CA SER A 11 -15.88 17.48 16.62
C SER A 11 -17.08 17.88 15.74
N MET A 12 -18.17 18.37 16.34
CA MET A 12 -19.31 18.91 15.61
C MET A 12 -18.98 20.24 14.88
N LEU A 13 -18.16 21.11 15.46
CA LEU A 13 -17.70 22.35 14.84
C LEU A 13 -16.75 22.09 13.68
N LEU A 14 -15.78 21.16 13.84
CA LEU A 14 -14.89 20.74 12.76
C LEU A 14 -15.64 20.02 11.64
N PHE A 15 -16.60 19.17 11.98
CA PHE A 15 -17.50 18.53 11.01
C PHE A 15 -18.40 19.55 10.29
N GLY A 16 -18.93 20.53 11.03
CA GLY A 16 -19.71 21.64 10.49
C GLY A 16 -18.88 22.54 9.57
N ALA A 17 -17.63 22.86 9.95
CA ALA A 17 -16.71 23.67 9.14
C ALA A 17 -16.25 22.95 7.87
N LEU A 18 -15.97 21.65 7.95
CA LEU A 18 -15.63 20.82 6.79
C LEU A 18 -16.83 20.63 5.84
N LEU A 19 -18.04 20.46 6.39
CA LEU A 19 -19.27 20.42 5.58
C LEU A 19 -19.60 21.78 4.96
N LEU A 20 -19.33 22.90 5.65
CA LEU A 20 -19.50 24.24 5.10
C LEU A 20 -18.50 24.52 3.96
N GLN A 21 -17.23 24.10 4.12
CA GLN A 21 -16.25 24.20 3.03
C GLN A 21 -16.60 23.28 1.86
N ALA A 22 -17.03 22.05 2.12
CA ALA A 22 -17.53 21.15 1.08
C ALA A 22 -18.79 21.71 0.38
N LYS A 23 -19.72 22.31 1.15
CA LYS A 23 -20.90 22.98 0.61
C LYS A 23 -20.53 24.17 -0.26
N ASN A 24 -19.61 25.02 0.18
CA ASN A 24 -19.15 26.18 -0.60
C ASN A 24 -18.40 25.77 -1.89
N ILE A 25 -17.73 24.62 -1.87
CA ILE A 25 -17.08 24.04 -3.07
C ILE A 25 -18.16 23.49 -4.02
N ILE A 26 -19.18 22.80 -3.48
CA ILE A 26 -20.30 22.25 -4.27
C ILE A 26 -21.18 23.36 -4.84
N GLU A 27 -21.46 24.40 -4.07
CA GLU A 27 -22.29 25.54 -4.54
C GLU A 27 -21.57 26.37 -5.62
N ARG A 28 -20.26 26.50 -5.58
CA ARG A 28 -19.48 27.17 -6.63
C ARG A 28 -19.50 26.41 -7.97
N ASP A 29 -19.56 25.07 -7.93
CA ASP A 29 -19.65 24.23 -9.14
C ASP A 29 -21.09 24.10 -9.65
N MET A 30 -22.12 24.40 -8.83
CA MET A 30 -23.52 24.33 -9.23
C MET A 30 -24.08 25.63 -9.87
N GLU A 31 -23.40 26.76 -9.74
CA GLU A 31 -23.79 27.99 -10.42
C GLU A 31 -23.51 27.97 -11.94
N VAL A 32 -22.74 27.01 -12.43
CA VAL A 32 -22.40 26.89 -13.86
C VAL A 32 -23.40 26.01 -14.65
N ASN A 33 -24.29 25.27 -13.97
CA ASN A 33 -25.20 24.33 -14.65
C ASN A 33 -26.65 24.47 -14.12
N LYS A 34 -27.33 25.59 -14.37
CA LYS A 34 -28.80 25.67 -14.25
C LYS A 34 -29.46 25.37 -15.59
N GLY A 35 -29.84 24.12 -15.74
CA GLY A 35 -30.74 23.64 -16.78
C GLY A 35 -31.54 22.44 -16.28
N ASP A 36 -32.77 22.72 -15.91
CA ASP A 36 -33.96 21.85 -15.78
C ASP A 36 -33.84 20.39 -15.33
N VAL A 37 -34.36 20.08 -14.10
CA VAL A 37 -35.00 18.80 -13.77
C VAL A 37 -36.11 19.03 -12.72
N PRO A 38 -37.31 18.43 -12.87
CA PRO A 38 -38.46 18.66 -12.00
C PRO A 38 -38.47 17.82 -10.73
N ALA A 39 -39.04 18.40 -9.69
CA ALA A 39 -39.27 17.81 -8.38
C ALA A 39 -40.36 16.73 -8.40
N ASN A 40 -40.15 15.65 -7.65
CA ASN A 40 -41.17 14.97 -6.83
C ASN A 40 -40.61 13.63 -6.26
N ILE A 41 -40.40 13.54 -4.98
CA ILE A 41 -40.54 12.30 -4.21
C ILE A 41 -40.90 12.68 -2.76
N ALA A 42 -42.02 12.10 -2.31
CA ALA A 42 -42.65 12.33 -1.03
C ALA A 42 -41.99 11.52 0.10
N ILE A 43 -42.02 12.11 1.27
CA ILE A 43 -41.61 11.52 2.57
C ILE A 43 -42.76 10.63 3.07
N LEU A 44 -42.43 9.45 3.57
CA LEU A 44 -43.33 8.65 4.40
C LEU A 44 -42.67 8.33 5.72
N ASP A 45 -43.15 8.95 6.77
CA ASP A 45 -42.97 8.56 8.17
C ASP A 45 -43.78 7.29 8.50
N SER A 46 -43.25 6.43 9.34
CA SER A 46 -44.08 5.56 10.16
C SER A 46 -43.41 5.17 11.47
N ASP A 47 -43.95 5.74 12.52
CA ASP A 47 -43.85 5.26 13.91
C ASP A 47 -44.44 3.86 14.06
N SER A 48 -43.89 3.07 14.96
CA SER A 48 -44.69 2.21 15.82
C SER A 48 -43.93 1.69 17.04
N SER A 49 -44.40 2.13 18.18
CA SER A 49 -44.19 1.61 19.53
C SER A 49 -45.00 0.31 19.77
N VAL A 50 -44.44 -0.67 20.46
CA VAL A 50 -45.23 -1.74 21.11
C VAL A 50 -44.63 -2.16 22.44
N VAL A 51 -45.27 -1.72 23.47
CA VAL A 51 -45.76 -2.24 24.74
C VAL A 51 -45.22 -3.58 25.26
N ALA A 52 -44.66 -3.50 26.49
CA ALA A 52 -44.39 -4.62 27.35
C ALA A 52 -45.69 -5.14 28.04
N LYS A 53 -45.80 -6.43 28.22
CA LYS A 53 -46.80 -7.03 29.11
C LYS A 53 -46.19 -8.12 29.98
N ASN A 54 -46.24 -7.89 31.28
CA ASN A 54 -45.97 -8.85 32.37
C ASN A 54 -47.01 -9.95 32.38
N MET A 55 -46.59 -11.16 32.72
CA MET A 55 -47.43 -12.12 33.45
C MET A 55 -46.60 -13.01 34.37
N THR A 56 -47.02 -13.06 35.59
CA THR A 56 -46.53 -13.84 36.71
C THR A 56 -47.18 -15.23 36.76
N GLY A 57 -46.36 -16.24 37.16
CA GLY A 57 -46.75 -17.33 38.06
C GLY A 57 -47.25 -18.64 37.42
N ILE A 58 -46.51 -19.71 37.67
CA ILE A 58 -46.94 -20.92 38.42
C ILE A 58 -45.79 -21.94 38.36
N SER A 59 -45.45 -22.47 39.54
CA SER A 59 -44.51 -23.57 39.75
C SER A 59 -45.07 -24.89 39.26
N ASP A 60 -44.26 -25.73 38.61
CA ASP A 60 -44.22 -27.14 38.95
C ASP A 60 -42.91 -27.81 38.49
N SER A 61 -42.46 -28.74 39.29
CA SER A 61 -41.19 -29.44 39.26
C SER A 61 -41.19 -30.58 38.27
N THR A 62 -40.34 -30.52 37.27
CA THR A 62 -39.76 -31.72 36.62
C THR A 62 -38.32 -31.34 36.19
N ALA A 63 -37.35 -32.03 36.73
CA ALA A 63 -35.95 -31.91 36.39
C ALA A 63 -35.74 -32.42 34.94
N ASN A 64 -35.71 -31.49 34.00
CA ASN A 64 -35.12 -31.69 32.69
C ASN A 64 -33.71 -31.17 32.73
N SER A 65 -32.74 -32.02 32.46
CA SER A 65 -31.35 -31.62 32.21
C SER A 65 -31.32 -30.51 31.14
N LEU A 66 -30.98 -29.29 31.57
CA LEU A 66 -30.66 -28.20 30.69
C LEU A 66 -29.44 -28.64 29.90
N SER A 67 -29.60 -28.77 28.58
CA SER A 67 -28.48 -28.81 27.67
C SER A 67 -27.65 -27.55 27.90
N ASP A 68 -26.34 -27.72 28.02
CA ASP A 68 -25.39 -26.63 28.13
C ASP A 68 -25.73 -25.52 27.11
N VAL A 69 -26.10 -24.37 27.60
CA VAL A 69 -26.22 -23.15 26.77
C VAL A 69 -24.83 -22.68 26.52
N GLU A 70 -24.25 -23.09 25.42
CA GLU A 70 -23.00 -22.54 24.91
C GLU A 70 -23.25 -21.06 24.57
N VAL A 71 -22.88 -20.17 25.47
CA VAL A 71 -22.87 -18.72 25.21
C VAL A 71 -21.70 -18.44 24.28
N ILE A 72 -21.92 -18.56 22.99
CA ILE A 72 -20.95 -18.12 21.96
C ILE A 72 -20.90 -16.60 22.04
N GLY A 73 -20.03 -16.07 22.88
CA GLY A 73 -19.66 -14.66 22.88
C GLY A 73 -19.03 -14.31 21.54
N HIS A 74 -19.72 -13.55 20.69
CA HIS A 74 -19.16 -13.08 19.43
C HIS A 74 -17.99 -12.13 19.71
N ARG A 75 -16.77 -12.68 19.74
CA ARG A 75 -15.53 -11.89 19.83
C ARG A 75 -15.47 -10.96 18.64
N LYS A 76 -15.33 -9.66 18.86
CA LYS A 76 -15.17 -8.71 17.75
C LYS A 76 -13.79 -8.88 17.15
N ASN A 77 -13.71 -9.43 15.94
CA ASN A 77 -12.45 -9.66 15.24
C ASN A 77 -11.75 -8.36 14.78
N ILE A 78 -12.45 -7.24 14.84
CA ILE A 78 -11.95 -5.92 14.45
C ILE A 78 -12.26 -4.92 15.55
N LYS A 79 -11.23 -4.26 16.08
CA LYS A 79 -11.36 -3.27 17.15
C LYS A 79 -10.35 -2.14 17.00
N LEU A 80 -10.69 -0.96 17.47
CA LEU A 80 -9.72 0.11 17.69
C LEU A 80 -9.13 -0.01 19.10
N SER A 81 -7.81 0.16 19.19
CA SER A 81 -7.08 0.26 20.46
C SER A 81 -6.20 1.50 20.37
N GLY A 82 -6.55 2.54 21.14
CA GLY A 82 -5.97 3.86 20.96
C GLY A 82 -6.19 4.36 19.51
N HIS A 83 -5.11 4.69 18.83
CA HIS A 83 -5.11 5.16 17.44
C HIS A 83 -4.92 4.04 16.39
N ASN A 84 -4.88 2.76 16.81
CA ASN A 84 -4.58 1.62 15.97
C ASN A 84 -5.83 0.78 15.69
N LEU A 85 -6.02 0.37 14.44
CA LEU A 85 -7.00 -0.64 14.06
C LEU A 85 -6.37 -2.02 14.20
N LEU A 86 -6.87 -2.83 15.12
CA LEU A 86 -6.44 -4.20 15.33
C LEU A 86 -7.42 -5.15 14.66
N VAL A 87 -6.90 -6.05 13.83
CA VAL A 87 -7.66 -7.05 13.06
C VAL A 87 -7.18 -8.43 13.46
N ASP A 88 -8.03 -9.21 14.09
CA ASP A 88 -7.77 -10.61 14.42
C ASP A 88 -8.01 -11.47 13.18
N VAL A 89 -6.92 -11.90 12.55
CA VAL A 89 -6.97 -12.72 11.33
C VAL A 89 -7.21 -14.18 11.68
N GLU A 90 -6.64 -14.63 12.79
CA GLU A 90 -6.68 -16.04 13.20
C GLU A 90 -8.12 -16.54 13.42
N HIS A 91 -8.94 -15.73 14.08
CA HIS A 91 -10.33 -16.09 14.40
C HIS A 91 -11.37 -15.55 13.40
N ASP A 92 -10.94 -14.79 12.37
CA ASP A 92 -11.85 -14.36 11.29
C ASP A 92 -11.82 -15.36 10.16
N SER A 93 -12.89 -16.17 10.05
CA SER A 93 -13.03 -17.23 9.06
C SER A 93 -13.14 -16.76 7.60
N ILE A 94 -13.26 -15.45 7.32
CA ILE A 94 -13.17 -14.88 5.98
C ILE A 94 -11.73 -14.50 5.69
N LEU A 95 -11.08 -13.80 6.64
CA LEU A 95 -9.73 -13.28 6.46
C LEU A 95 -8.68 -14.41 6.41
N ASN A 96 -8.78 -15.41 7.29
CA ASN A 96 -7.84 -16.54 7.32
C ASN A 96 -8.00 -17.51 6.13
N HIS A 97 -9.07 -17.37 5.32
CA HIS A 97 -9.32 -18.18 4.13
C HIS A 97 -8.90 -17.51 2.82
N GLN A 98 -8.24 -16.36 2.88
CA GLN A 98 -7.71 -15.73 1.68
C GLN A 98 -6.50 -16.49 1.11
N ASN A 99 -6.25 -16.37 -0.21
CA ASN A 99 -5.17 -17.12 -0.89
C ASN A 99 -3.79 -16.52 -0.58
N ASP A 100 -3.73 -15.22 -0.43
CA ASP A 100 -2.52 -14.49 -0.12
C ASP A 100 -2.80 -13.27 0.79
N ILE A 101 -1.74 -12.61 1.20
CA ILE A 101 -1.82 -11.46 2.09
C ILE A 101 -2.48 -10.24 1.45
N TYR A 102 -2.40 -10.08 0.13
CA TYR A 102 -3.01 -8.94 -0.56
C TYR A 102 -4.53 -9.09 -0.63
N GLU A 103 -5.03 -10.30 -0.90
CA GLU A 103 -6.46 -10.59 -0.78
C GLU A 103 -6.94 -10.36 0.65
N LEU A 104 -6.14 -10.79 1.66
CA LEU A 104 -6.47 -10.60 3.06
C LEU A 104 -6.54 -9.10 3.41
N ILE A 105 -5.51 -8.32 3.09
CA ILE A 105 -5.47 -6.88 3.38
C ILE A 105 -6.60 -6.14 2.67
N GLY A 106 -6.92 -6.50 1.42
CA GLY A 106 -8.03 -5.92 0.67
C GLY A 106 -9.42 -6.15 1.28
N LYS A 107 -9.57 -7.16 2.16
CA LYS A 107 -10.82 -7.43 2.90
C LYS A 107 -10.90 -6.73 4.26
N VAL A 108 -9.85 -6.02 4.67
CA VAL A 108 -9.83 -5.27 5.93
C VAL A 108 -10.60 -3.96 5.78
N PRO A 109 -11.47 -3.60 6.75
CA PRO A 109 -12.15 -2.31 6.74
C PRO A 109 -11.18 -1.14 6.68
N GLY A 110 -11.51 -0.14 5.87
CA GLY A 110 -10.65 1.03 5.68
C GLY A 110 -9.48 0.81 4.71
N VAL A 111 -9.44 -0.32 4.02
CA VAL A 111 -8.48 -0.59 2.95
C VAL A 111 -9.21 -0.67 1.61
N LEU A 112 -8.70 0.07 0.64
CA LEU A 112 -9.19 0.08 -0.73
C LEU A 112 -8.10 -0.44 -1.66
N HIS A 113 -8.41 -1.44 -2.46
CA HIS A 113 -7.51 -2.00 -3.47
C HIS A 113 -7.57 -1.15 -4.74
N LEU A 114 -6.44 -0.65 -5.20
CA LEU A 114 -6.31 0.21 -6.39
C LEU A 114 -5.25 -0.38 -7.34
N GLY A 115 -5.69 -1.12 -8.35
CA GLY A 115 -4.77 -1.80 -9.27
C GLY A 115 -3.84 -2.77 -8.52
N ASN A 116 -2.55 -2.48 -8.49
CA ASN A 116 -1.54 -3.27 -7.76
C ASN A 116 -1.15 -2.69 -6.40
N SER A 117 -1.89 -1.71 -5.89
CA SER A 117 -1.60 -0.99 -4.65
C SER A 117 -2.83 -0.95 -3.73
N PHE A 118 -2.62 -0.47 -2.53
CA PHE A 118 -3.67 -0.22 -1.55
C PHE A 118 -3.71 1.25 -1.19
N ASN A 119 -4.91 1.75 -0.91
CA ASN A 119 -5.11 2.98 -0.16
C ASN A 119 -5.63 2.60 1.23
N VAL A 120 -4.85 2.88 2.24
CA VAL A 120 -5.18 2.55 3.63
C VAL A 120 -5.71 3.81 4.31
N LEU A 121 -6.96 3.75 4.78
CA LEU A 121 -7.64 4.82 5.50
C LEU A 121 -7.62 6.19 4.79
N GLY A 122 -7.57 6.18 3.45
CA GLY A 122 -7.52 7.40 2.65
C GLY A 122 -6.14 8.09 2.58
N LYS A 123 -5.08 7.45 3.12
CA LYS A 123 -3.72 8.00 3.23
C LYS A 123 -2.73 7.47 2.19
N GLY A 124 -3.20 6.64 1.25
CA GLY A 124 -2.34 6.06 0.21
C GLY A 124 -1.73 4.72 0.59
N ALA A 125 -0.64 4.36 -0.10
CA ALA A 125 0.01 3.06 0.05
C ALA A 125 0.67 2.90 1.44
N PRO A 126 0.52 1.73 2.08
CA PRO A 126 1.10 1.47 3.39
C PRO A 126 2.58 1.10 3.32
N VAL A 127 3.30 1.40 4.40
CA VAL A 127 4.58 0.77 4.72
C VAL A 127 4.31 -0.48 5.56
N TYR A 128 4.91 -1.58 5.17
CA TYR A 128 4.73 -2.87 5.87
C TYR A 128 5.76 -3.06 6.96
N TYR A 129 5.26 -3.61 8.08
CA TYR A 129 6.06 -4.12 9.18
C TYR A 129 5.70 -5.58 9.40
N LEU A 130 6.66 -6.37 9.82
CA LEU A 130 6.49 -7.78 10.18
C LEU A 130 7.00 -7.98 11.61
N ASN A 131 6.10 -8.30 12.54
CA ASN A 131 6.40 -8.40 13.97
C ASN A 131 7.08 -7.15 14.54
N GLY A 132 6.59 -5.94 14.15
CA GLY A 132 7.15 -4.66 14.59
C GLY A 132 8.42 -4.20 13.85
N ARG A 133 8.94 -4.98 12.91
CA ARG A 133 10.15 -4.66 12.14
C ARG A 133 9.79 -4.21 10.72
N LYS A 134 10.38 -3.09 10.26
CA LYS A 134 10.13 -2.57 8.92
C LYS A 134 10.55 -3.57 7.86
N VAL A 135 9.63 -3.89 6.95
CA VAL A 135 9.89 -4.77 5.81
C VAL A 135 10.64 -3.98 4.73
N ARG A 136 11.86 -4.38 4.45
CA ARG A 136 12.70 -3.78 3.41
C ARG A 136 12.76 -4.61 2.13
N ASP A 137 12.44 -5.89 2.24
CA ASP A 137 12.33 -6.82 1.12
C ASP A 137 10.86 -7.26 0.98
N GLN A 138 10.17 -6.70 -0.03
CA GLN A 138 8.76 -6.95 -0.29
C GLN A 138 8.45 -8.44 -0.49
N SER A 139 9.42 -9.23 -0.95
CA SER A 139 9.24 -10.67 -1.17
C SER A 139 8.91 -11.44 0.11
N LEU A 140 9.25 -10.91 1.28
CA LEU A 140 8.90 -11.48 2.58
C LEU A 140 7.39 -11.41 2.83
N ILE A 141 6.74 -10.36 2.34
CA ILE A 141 5.28 -10.17 2.41
C ILE A 141 4.57 -10.94 1.30
N ASP A 142 5.05 -10.84 0.06
CA ASP A 142 4.46 -11.48 -1.12
C ASP A 142 4.30 -13.00 -0.97
N ASN A 143 5.15 -13.59 -0.14
CA ASN A 143 5.23 -15.03 0.08
C ASN A 143 4.93 -15.43 1.53
N LEU A 144 4.27 -14.55 2.31
CA LEU A 144 3.83 -14.86 3.67
C LEU A 144 2.51 -15.64 3.61
N PRO A 145 2.46 -16.89 4.09
CA PRO A 145 1.22 -17.67 4.14
C PRO A 145 0.20 -17.03 5.10
N VAL A 146 -1.05 -16.89 4.68
CA VAL A 146 -2.12 -16.26 5.48
C VAL A 146 -2.38 -17.00 6.80
N ASP A 147 -2.23 -18.31 6.82
CA ASP A 147 -2.39 -19.13 8.02
C ASP A 147 -1.33 -18.91 9.10
N GLN A 148 -0.18 -18.34 8.75
CA GLN A 148 0.85 -17.91 9.70
C GLN A 148 0.54 -16.54 10.32
N ILE A 149 -0.47 -15.83 9.83
CA ILE A 149 -0.81 -14.50 10.33
C ILE A 149 -1.76 -14.63 11.51
N LYS A 150 -1.38 -14.02 12.65
CA LYS A 150 -2.22 -13.90 13.84
C LYS A 150 -3.15 -12.70 13.73
N SER A 151 -2.56 -11.53 13.48
CA SER A 151 -3.30 -10.28 13.46
C SER A 151 -2.60 -9.23 12.58
N LEU A 152 -3.37 -8.21 12.19
CA LEU A 152 -2.85 -7.00 11.57
C LEU A 152 -3.09 -5.80 12.51
N LYS A 153 -2.09 -4.94 12.64
CA LYS A 153 -2.22 -3.63 13.27
C LYS A 153 -2.08 -2.57 12.17
N ILE A 154 -3.13 -1.79 11.95
CA ILE A 154 -3.13 -0.72 10.97
C ILE A 154 -3.06 0.62 11.70
N VAL A 155 -2.06 1.43 11.34
CA VAL A 155 -1.81 2.75 11.92
C VAL A 155 -2.00 3.78 10.82
N ALA A 156 -3.06 4.57 10.90
CA ALA A 156 -3.39 5.59 9.91
C ALA A 156 -2.38 6.75 9.90
N MET A 157 -1.98 7.16 11.09
CA MET A 157 -1.05 8.27 11.33
C MET A 157 0.05 7.75 12.26
N PRO A 158 1.13 7.18 11.67
CA PRO A 158 2.23 6.67 12.46
C PRO A 158 2.94 7.78 13.23
N GLY A 159 3.29 7.47 14.47
CA GLY A 159 4.04 8.34 15.36
C GLY A 159 5.51 8.46 15.00
N ALA A 160 6.28 9.12 15.85
CA ALA A 160 7.71 9.34 15.65
C ALA A 160 8.55 8.05 15.63
N ASP A 161 8.02 6.97 16.19
CA ASP A 161 8.59 5.63 16.27
C ASP A 161 8.62 4.88 14.93
N TYR A 162 7.82 5.30 13.95
CA TYR A 162 7.79 4.70 12.62
C TYR A 162 8.60 5.51 11.60
N ASP A 163 9.43 4.82 10.82
CA ASP A 163 10.17 5.41 9.68
C ASP A 163 9.33 5.24 8.40
N THR A 164 8.25 6.02 8.26
CA THR A 164 7.25 5.83 7.21
C THR A 164 7.10 6.97 6.22
N SER A 165 7.82 8.06 6.44
CA SER A 165 7.65 9.25 5.59
C SER A 165 6.20 9.78 5.56
N GLY A 166 5.42 9.53 6.63
CA GLY A 166 4.00 9.93 6.72
C GLY A 166 3.00 8.94 6.11
N SER A 167 3.45 7.85 5.50
CA SER A 167 2.58 6.80 4.98
C SER A 167 1.95 5.97 6.10
N PRO A 168 0.73 5.43 5.93
CA PRO A 168 0.13 4.53 6.91
C PRO A 168 0.96 3.25 7.07
N VAL A 169 0.82 2.59 8.21
CA VAL A 169 1.52 1.33 8.52
C VAL A 169 0.54 0.16 8.55
N VAL A 170 0.96 -0.97 7.97
CA VAL A 170 0.36 -2.29 8.19
C VAL A 170 1.41 -3.16 8.85
N ASP A 171 1.30 -3.36 10.18
CA ASP A 171 2.15 -4.27 10.93
C ASP A 171 1.48 -5.64 11.04
N ILE A 172 2.14 -6.65 10.50
CA ILE A 172 1.66 -8.01 10.40
C ILE A 172 2.29 -8.81 11.55
N LYS A 173 1.45 -9.32 12.44
CA LYS A 173 1.90 -10.23 13.50
C LYS A 173 1.69 -11.67 13.07
N THR A 174 2.75 -12.47 13.13
CA THR A 174 2.70 -13.91 12.89
C THR A 174 2.33 -14.67 14.16
N LYS A 175 1.79 -15.88 13.98
CA LYS A 175 1.51 -16.80 15.07
C LYS A 175 2.82 -17.32 15.68
N ILE A 176 2.83 -17.47 16.98
CA ILE A 176 3.86 -18.23 17.67
C ILE A 176 3.46 -19.71 17.52
N LEU A 177 4.24 -20.45 16.78
CA LEU A 177 4.01 -21.88 16.60
C LEU A 177 4.49 -22.62 17.85
N GLY A 178 3.75 -23.61 18.31
CA GLY A 178 4.20 -24.54 19.33
C GLY A 178 5.34 -25.44 18.81
N GLU A 179 5.93 -26.28 19.66
CA GLU A 179 7.02 -27.19 19.28
C GLU A 179 6.55 -28.17 18.20
N GLY A 180 7.34 -28.31 17.14
CA GLY A 180 7.01 -29.23 16.06
C GLY A 180 7.45 -28.77 14.68
N VAL A 181 6.80 -29.31 13.65
CA VAL A 181 7.06 -29.03 12.24
C VAL A 181 5.79 -28.60 11.54
N ALA A 182 5.91 -27.55 10.74
CA ALA A 182 4.85 -27.15 9.82
C ALA A 182 5.44 -26.98 8.41
N PHE A 183 4.69 -27.35 7.37
CA PHE A 183 5.01 -26.99 6.01
C PHE A 183 3.77 -26.65 5.21
N ASN A 184 3.95 -25.77 4.25
CA ASN A 184 2.91 -25.30 3.34
C ASN A 184 3.41 -25.43 1.90
N VAL A 185 2.58 -25.97 1.02
CA VAL A 185 2.83 -26.04 -0.42
C VAL A 185 1.72 -25.30 -1.14
N ILE A 186 2.08 -24.41 -2.07
CA ILE A 186 1.13 -23.69 -2.89
C ILE A 186 1.41 -23.89 -4.37
N GLY A 187 0.36 -24.11 -5.13
CA GLY A 187 0.35 -24.06 -6.59
C GLY A 187 -0.78 -23.14 -7.05
N ASN A 188 -0.45 -22.14 -7.85
CA ASN A 188 -1.42 -21.24 -8.49
C ASN A 188 -1.16 -21.24 -9.99
N VAL A 189 -2.21 -21.36 -10.77
CA VAL A 189 -2.21 -21.21 -12.22
C VAL A 189 -3.25 -20.17 -12.59
N THR A 190 -2.87 -19.17 -13.36
CA THR A 190 -3.77 -18.09 -13.79
C THR A 190 -3.73 -17.98 -15.32
N GLN A 191 -4.89 -18.09 -15.94
CA GLN A 191 -5.09 -17.98 -17.37
C GLN A 191 -5.81 -16.68 -17.71
N ALA A 192 -5.12 -15.80 -18.43
CA ALA A 192 -5.69 -14.68 -19.16
C ALA A 192 -5.51 -14.94 -20.67
N LYS A 193 -5.04 -13.99 -21.46
CA LYS A 193 -4.52 -14.27 -22.81
C LYS A 193 -3.27 -15.15 -22.73
N HIS A 194 -2.44 -14.91 -21.71
CA HIS A 194 -1.21 -15.66 -21.44
C HIS A 194 -1.32 -16.40 -20.10
N LEU A 195 -0.61 -17.54 -19.99
CA LEU A 195 -0.55 -18.35 -18.79
C LEU A 195 0.51 -17.82 -17.84
N ALA A 196 0.13 -17.63 -16.58
CA ALA A 196 1.02 -17.35 -15.47
C ALA A 196 0.88 -18.43 -14.40
N HIS A 197 1.95 -18.73 -13.65
CA HIS A 197 1.87 -19.68 -12.55
C HIS A 197 2.83 -19.28 -11.41
N LYS A 198 2.47 -19.70 -10.20
CA LYS A 198 3.29 -19.58 -8.99
C LYS A 198 3.25 -20.92 -8.27
N THR A 199 4.42 -21.44 -7.93
CA THR A 199 4.56 -22.65 -7.09
C THR A 199 5.58 -22.38 -6.01
N GLY A 200 5.40 -23.01 -4.87
CA GLY A 200 6.39 -22.87 -3.81
C GLY A 200 6.04 -23.66 -2.56
N PHE A 201 7.00 -23.69 -1.67
CA PHE A 201 6.84 -24.31 -0.36
C PHE A 201 7.47 -23.42 0.73
N SER A 202 6.96 -23.56 1.93
CA SER A 202 7.55 -23.03 3.14
C SER A 202 7.54 -24.09 4.24
N SER A 203 8.57 -24.12 5.06
CA SER A 203 8.64 -25.00 6.21
C SER A 203 9.13 -24.23 7.44
N THR A 204 8.65 -24.66 8.60
CA THR A 204 9.04 -24.12 9.89
C THR A 204 9.25 -25.29 10.85
N TYR A 205 10.34 -25.25 11.61
CA TYR A 205 10.64 -26.17 12.70
C TYR A 205 10.86 -25.37 13.97
N ASN A 206 10.18 -25.73 15.03
CA ASN A 206 10.30 -25.11 16.35
C ASN A 206 10.62 -26.20 17.39
N SER A 207 11.71 -26.01 18.12
CA SER A 207 12.14 -26.90 19.22
C SER A 207 11.96 -26.28 20.61
N GLY A 208 11.26 -25.15 20.72
CA GLY A 208 11.11 -24.36 21.93
C GLY A 208 12.23 -23.35 22.15
N LYS A 209 13.50 -23.71 21.89
CA LYS A 209 14.64 -22.79 21.96
C LYS A 209 15.08 -22.25 20.60
N ILE A 210 14.81 -22.98 19.53
CA ILE A 210 15.26 -22.64 18.19
C ILE A 210 14.09 -22.78 17.24
N ASP A 211 13.81 -21.71 16.48
CA ASP A 211 12.93 -21.71 15.33
C ASP A 211 13.78 -21.66 14.07
N LEU A 212 13.57 -22.62 13.18
CA LEU A 212 14.15 -22.62 11.84
C LEU A 212 13.05 -22.48 10.82
N TYR A 213 13.26 -21.66 9.81
CA TYR A 213 12.30 -21.50 8.72
C TYR A 213 13.01 -21.38 7.38
N GLY A 214 12.37 -21.97 6.36
CA GLY A 214 12.84 -21.95 5.00
C GLY A 214 11.67 -21.77 4.03
N LYS A 215 11.87 -21.00 2.97
CA LYS A 215 10.87 -20.77 1.91
C LYS A 215 11.54 -20.76 0.56
N TYR A 216 10.85 -21.31 -0.44
CA TYR A 216 11.20 -21.18 -1.84
C TYR A 216 9.94 -21.04 -2.67
N TYR A 217 9.93 -20.03 -3.58
CA TYR A 217 8.85 -19.78 -4.51
C TYR A 217 9.42 -19.53 -5.89
N TYR A 218 8.79 -20.13 -6.88
CA TYR A 218 8.98 -19.83 -8.29
C TYR A 218 7.70 -19.22 -8.86
N ARG A 219 7.85 -18.10 -9.57
CA ARG A 219 6.76 -17.46 -10.30
C ARG A 219 7.15 -17.28 -11.75
N ARG A 220 6.29 -17.71 -12.66
CA ARG A 220 6.36 -17.36 -14.07
C ARG A 220 5.21 -16.43 -14.39
N ASN A 221 5.51 -15.24 -14.90
CA ASN A 221 4.53 -14.27 -15.33
C ASN A 221 4.69 -13.99 -16.82
N ASN A 222 3.59 -14.17 -17.56
CA ASN A 222 3.50 -13.79 -18.96
C ASN A 222 2.30 -12.86 -19.08
N ALA A 223 2.50 -11.66 -19.62
CA ALA A 223 1.45 -10.67 -19.71
C ALA A 223 1.61 -9.82 -20.97
N SER A 224 0.51 -9.44 -21.59
CA SER A 224 0.50 -8.44 -22.64
C SER A 224 -0.21 -7.16 -22.21
N GLU A 225 0.25 -6.07 -22.78
CA GLU A 225 -0.31 -4.73 -22.59
C GLU A 225 -0.47 -4.09 -23.96
N SER A 226 -1.56 -3.35 -24.14
CA SER A 226 -1.81 -2.53 -25.32
C SER A 226 -2.17 -1.12 -24.87
N SER A 227 -1.42 -0.12 -25.33
CA SER A 227 -1.56 1.27 -24.90
C SER A 227 -1.66 2.20 -26.11
N ASP A 228 -2.67 3.07 -26.08
CA ASP A 228 -2.84 4.19 -27.00
C ASP A 228 -2.46 5.48 -26.28
N TYR A 229 -1.57 6.26 -26.85
CA TYR A 229 -1.17 7.57 -26.35
C TYR A 229 -1.43 8.64 -27.40
N ASP A 230 -2.08 9.73 -26.97
CA ASP A 230 -2.16 10.97 -27.73
C ASP A 230 -1.42 12.05 -26.97
N LYS A 231 -0.43 12.68 -27.60
CA LYS A 231 0.35 13.77 -27.03
C LYS A 231 0.32 14.97 -27.97
N GLN A 232 0.05 16.13 -27.42
CA GLN A 232 0.15 17.39 -28.15
C GLN A 232 1.18 18.27 -27.43
N VAL A 233 2.24 18.61 -28.16
CA VAL A 233 3.26 19.55 -27.69
C VAL A 233 2.92 20.93 -28.23
N LEU A 234 2.76 21.90 -27.35
CA LEU A 234 2.38 23.27 -27.66
C LEU A 234 3.63 24.15 -27.57
N ALA A 235 4.19 24.45 -28.72
CA ALA A 235 5.37 25.30 -28.94
C ALA A 235 5.12 26.14 -30.20
N ASP A 236 6.13 26.84 -30.74
CA ASP A 236 6.03 27.56 -32.01
C ASP A 236 5.48 26.68 -33.12
N THR A 237 5.89 25.42 -33.14
CA THR A 237 5.26 24.36 -33.93
C THR A 237 4.45 23.46 -33.00
N ILE A 238 3.18 23.26 -33.30
CA ILE A 238 2.34 22.30 -32.55
C ILE A 238 2.58 20.90 -33.13
N TRP A 239 3.03 20.00 -32.23
CA TRP A 239 3.30 18.61 -32.61
C TRP A 239 2.21 17.69 -32.07
N ASN A 240 1.43 17.08 -32.96
CA ASN A 240 0.46 16.06 -32.60
C ASN A 240 1.12 14.68 -32.76
N LYS A 241 1.20 13.93 -31.69
CA LYS A 241 1.83 12.62 -31.64
C LYS A 241 0.81 11.56 -31.24
N MET A 242 0.59 10.58 -32.09
CA MET A 242 -0.25 9.41 -31.80
C MET A 242 0.63 8.17 -31.78
N GLN A 243 0.49 7.37 -30.74
CA GLN A 243 1.33 6.21 -30.50
C GLN A 243 0.49 5.02 -30.07
N HIS A 244 0.69 3.88 -30.71
CA HIS A 244 0.10 2.61 -30.32
C HIS A 244 1.21 1.62 -29.97
N ILE A 245 1.22 1.17 -28.71
CA ILE A 245 2.24 0.29 -28.17
C ILE A 245 1.62 -1.05 -27.80
N GLU A 246 2.18 -2.14 -28.32
CA GLU A 246 1.92 -3.49 -27.84
C GLU A 246 3.17 -4.03 -27.16
N SER A 247 3.05 -4.43 -25.91
CA SER A 247 4.14 -5.03 -25.12
C SER A 247 3.80 -6.44 -24.68
N LEU A 248 4.76 -7.34 -24.82
CA LEU A 248 4.70 -8.70 -24.32
C LEU A 248 5.85 -8.92 -23.33
N THR A 249 5.49 -9.20 -22.09
CA THR A 249 6.43 -9.44 -21.00
C THR A 249 6.45 -10.92 -20.63
N HIS A 250 7.65 -11.48 -20.53
CA HIS A 250 7.91 -12.80 -19.97
C HIS A 250 8.89 -12.64 -18.81
N SER A 251 8.52 -13.07 -17.61
CA SER A 251 9.45 -13.03 -16.49
C SER A 251 9.36 -14.30 -15.64
N GLY A 252 10.51 -14.77 -15.18
CA GLY A 252 10.67 -15.83 -14.20
C GLY A 252 11.29 -15.26 -12.92
N SER A 253 10.75 -15.57 -11.76
CA SER A 253 11.30 -15.10 -10.48
C SER A 253 11.46 -16.25 -9.51
N HIS A 254 12.65 -16.40 -8.97
CA HIS A 254 13.00 -17.31 -7.89
C HIS A 254 13.17 -16.50 -6.61
N THR A 255 12.36 -16.79 -5.60
CA THR A 255 12.47 -16.17 -4.27
C THR A 255 12.77 -17.24 -3.25
N TYR A 256 13.76 -17.03 -2.43
CA TYR A 256 14.15 -17.96 -1.39
C TYR A 256 14.51 -17.24 -0.09
N SER A 257 14.23 -17.85 1.04
CA SER A 257 14.67 -17.35 2.33
C SER A 257 14.92 -18.49 3.30
N ALA A 258 15.87 -18.27 4.18
CA ALA A 258 16.18 -19.15 5.31
C ALA A 258 16.48 -18.30 6.53
N GLY A 259 16.00 -18.71 7.68
CA GLY A 259 16.23 -17.96 8.91
C GLY A 259 16.18 -18.84 10.15
N MET A 260 16.71 -18.27 11.21
CA MET A 260 16.77 -18.87 12.54
C MET A 260 16.43 -17.81 13.59
N THR A 261 15.62 -18.19 14.56
CA THR A 261 15.44 -17.44 15.81
C THR A 261 15.90 -18.31 16.97
N TYR A 262 16.72 -17.75 17.85
CA TYR A 262 17.16 -18.38 19.08
C TYR A 262 16.55 -17.65 20.28
N HIS A 263 15.71 -18.36 21.03
CA HIS A 263 15.08 -17.86 22.26
C HIS A 263 16.07 -17.98 23.42
N LEU A 264 16.68 -16.84 23.76
CA LEU A 264 17.61 -16.74 24.90
C LEU A 264 16.86 -16.95 26.23
N SER A 265 15.63 -16.48 26.28
CA SER A 265 14.67 -16.68 27.37
C SER A 265 13.24 -16.52 26.84
N ASP A 266 12.23 -16.72 27.67
CA ASP A 266 10.83 -16.45 27.31
C ASP A 266 10.57 -14.97 26.96
N LYS A 267 11.50 -14.08 27.27
CA LYS A 267 11.39 -12.62 27.09
C LYS A 267 12.46 -12.02 26.18
N SER A 268 13.33 -12.85 25.60
CA SER A 268 14.42 -12.35 24.74
C SER A 268 14.77 -13.32 23.64
N GLU A 269 14.96 -12.79 22.44
CA GLU A 269 15.29 -13.57 21.25
C GLU A 269 16.34 -12.88 20.38
N LEU A 270 17.13 -13.68 19.72
CA LEU A 270 18.10 -13.29 18.70
C LEU A 270 17.74 -14.00 17.39
N GLY A 271 17.61 -13.27 16.30
CA GLY A 271 17.28 -13.88 15.02
C GLY A 271 18.14 -13.41 13.88
N MET A 272 18.23 -14.28 12.88
CA MET A 272 18.88 -14.00 11.60
C MET A 272 18.01 -14.51 10.46
N LEU A 273 17.85 -13.69 9.43
CA LEU A 273 17.16 -14.02 8.19
C LEU A 273 18.07 -13.69 7.01
N TYR A 274 18.21 -14.63 6.10
CA TYR A 274 18.70 -14.37 4.75
C TYR A 274 17.56 -14.56 3.76
N SER A 275 17.37 -13.58 2.85
CA SER A 275 16.47 -13.72 1.70
C SER A 275 17.16 -13.32 0.42
N GLY A 276 16.74 -13.93 -0.68
CA GLY A 276 17.24 -13.63 -2.00
C GLY A 276 16.17 -13.75 -3.06
N MET A 277 16.29 -12.93 -4.11
CA MET A 277 15.44 -12.97 -5.27
C MET A 277 16.28 -12.86 -6.53
N TYR A 278 16.05 -13.77 -7.45
CA TYR A 278 16.56 -13.70 -8.81
C TYR A 278 15.40 -13.63 -9.76
N THR A 279 15.39 -12.62 -10.65
CA THR A 279 14.40 -12.45 -11.69
C THR A 279 15.07 -12.34 -13.04
N ASP A 280 14.63 -13.13 -14.00
CA ASP A 280 14.92 -12.95 -15.43
C ASP A 280 13.67 -12.44 -16.14
N GLY A 281 13.83 -11.43 -16.99
CA GLY A 281 12.75 -10.81 -17.71
C GLY A 281 13.10 -10.56 -19.17
N LYS A 282 12.09 -10.72 -20.04
CA LYS A 282 12.17 -10.32 -21.45
C LYS A 282 10.93 -9.50 -21.76
N VAL A 283 11.13 -8.37 -22.42
CA VAL A 283 10.05 -7.51 -22.89
C VAL A 283 10.24 -7.31 -24.39
N GLU A 284 9.20 -7.62 -25.17
CA GLU A 284 9.13 -7.31 -26.59
C GLU A 284 8.05 -6.25 -26.78
N THR A 285 8.42 -5.11 -27.34
CA THR A 285 7.51 -4.00 -27.61
C THR A 285 7.46 -3.74 -29.12
N ARG A 286 6.26 -3.55 -29.65
CA ARG A 286 6.00 -3.03 -31.00
C ARG A 286 5.32 -1.69 -30.82
N ASP A 287 5.82 -0.69 -31.53
CA ASP A 287 5.35 0.68 -31.45
C ASP A 287 5.06 1.22 -32.83
N THR A 288 3.85 1.73 -33.02
CA THR A 288 3.47 2.46 -34.23
C THR A 288 3.24 3.92 -33.81
N PHE A 289 4.06 4.80 -34.34
CA PHE A 289 4.13 6.19 -33.88
C PHE A 289 4.00 7.14 -35.07
N SER A 290 3.07 8.10 -34.97
CA SER A 290 2.94 9.18 -35.95
C SER A 290 3.18 10.53 -35.27
N VAL A 291 3.91 11.40 -35.96
CA VAL A 291 4.21 12.78 -35.53
C VAL A 291 3.77 13.72 -36.62
N VAL A 292 2.75 14.51 -36.33
CA VAL A 292 2.12 15.43 -37.28
C VAL A 292 2.28 16.86 -36.77
N PRO A 293 3.18 17.66 -37.35
CA PRO A 293 3.29 19.08 -37.06
C PRO A 293 2.08 19.83 -37.64
N ASN A 294 1.74 21.00 -37.08
CA ASN A 294 0.73 21.89 -37.65
C ASN A 294 1.15 22.50 -39.00
N ALA A 295 2.48 22.49 -39.27
CA ALA A 295 3.06 22.91 -40.54
C ALA A 295 4.22 22.01 -40.91
N GLY A 296 4.17 21.38 -42.09
CA GLY A 296 5.19 20.46 -42.60
C GLY A 296 4.68 19.03 -42.76
N PRO A 297 5.56 18.10 -43.15
CA PRO A 297 5.21 16.71 -43.42
C PRO A 297 4.95 15.92 -42.15
N ALA A 298 4.07 14.92 -42.21
CA ALA A 298 3.89 13.93 -41.18
C ALA A 298 5.01 12.88 -41.21
N TYR A 299 5.39 12.39 -40.03
CA TYR A 299 6.40 11.35 -39.83
C TYR A 299 5.77 10.11 -39.24
N TYR A 300 6.16 8.93 -39.74
CA TYR A 300 5.68 7.64 -39.28
C TYR A 300 6.85 6.75 -38.88
N LEU A 301 6.76 6.12 -37.74
CA LEU A 301 7.75 5.19 -37.20
C LEU A 301 7.09 3.86 -36.90
N PHE A 302 7.80 2.78 -37.15
CA PHE A 302 7.41 1.42 -36.79
C PHE A 302 8.58 0.80 -36.04
N ASP A 303 8.50 0.82 -34.74
CA ASP A 303 9.60 0.47 -33.85
C ASP A 303 9.39 -0.91 -33.23
N LYS A 304 10.48 -1.63 -33.05
CA LYS A 304 10.49 -2.89 -32.35
C LYS A 304 11.62 -2.88 -31.33
N ASN A 305 11.26 -2.95 -30.05
CA ASN A 305 12.23 -3.05 -28.97
C ASN A 305 12.24 -4.46 -28.38
N LYS A 306 13.44 -4.99 -28.10
CA LYS A 306 13.65 -6.20 -27.34
C LYS A 306 14.57 -5.89 -26.19
N SER A 307 14.07 -6.09 -24.97
CA SER A 307 14.84 -5.88 -23.75
C SER A 307 14.93 -7.18 -22.93
N LYS A 308 16.11 -7.44 -22.36
CA LYS A 308 16.36 -8.50 -21.37
C LYS A 308 16.85 -7.86 -20.10
N ASN A 309 16.21 -8.22 -18.98
CA ASN A 309 16.54 -7.72 -17.66
C ASN A 309 16.85 -8.89 -16.72
N ASN A 310 17.95 -8.80 -16.00
CA ASN A 310 18.23 -9.70 -14.88
C ASN A 310 18.33 -8.87 -13.60
N LEU A 311 17.66 -9.31 -12.56
CA LEU A 311 17.71 -8.68 -11.25
C LEU A 311 18.10 -9.71 -10.20
N LEU A 312 19.12 -9.41 -9.42
CA LEU A 312 19.56 -10.18 -8.26
C LEU A 312 19.51 -9.32 -7.01
N THR A 313 18.83 -9.80 -5.99
CA THR A 313 18.75 -9.12 -4.68
C THR A 313 19.16 -10.10 -3.58
N HIS A 314 19.98 -9.64 -2.67
CA HIS A 314 20.33 -10.32 -1.42
C HIS A 314 19.99 -9.42 -0.24
N HIS A 315 19.40 -9.99 0.78
CA HIS A 315 19.05 -9.29 2.01
C HIS A 315 19.43 -10.16 3.21
N VAL A 316 20.21 -9.62 4.11
CA VAL A 316 20.53 -10.18 5.42
C VAL A 316 19.92 -9.30 6.48
N ASN A 317 19.11 -9.87 7.34
CA ASN A 317 18.52 -9.19 8.50
C ASN A 317 18.96 -9.90 9.78
N MET A 318 19.40 -9.15 10.77
CA MET A 318 19.70 -9.62 12.11
C MET A 318 18.91 -8.80 13.11
N TYR A 319 18.42 -9.41 14.16
CA TYR A 319 17.69 -8.69 15.18
C TYR A 319 17.91 -9.27 16.58
N TYR A 320 17.82 -8.42 17.56
CA TYR A 320 17.70 -8.74 18.97
C TYR A 320 16.47 -8.05 19.53
N ASP A 321 15.61 -8.79 20.21
CA ASP A 321 14.39 -8.31 20.83
C ASP A 321 14.30 -8.82 22.26
N ALA A 322 14.10 -7.94 23.23
CA ALA A 322 14.10 -8.31 24.64
C ALA A 322 13.20 -7.44 25.51
N SER A 323 12.41 -8.08 26.35
CA SER A 323 11.81 -7.46 27.53
C SER A 323 12.72 -7.69 28.74
N LEU A 324 13.54 -6.68 29.07
CA LEU A 324 14.56 -6.78 30.11
C LEU A 324 13.97 -6.95 31.52
N ASN A 325 12.79 -6.34 31.72
CA ASN A 325 11.97 -6.51 32.93
C ASN A 325 10.50 -6.22 32.56
N HIS A 326 9.62 -6.04 33.53
CA HIS A 326 8.21 -5.72 33.26
C HIS A 326 7.99 -4.34 32.61
N ALA A 327 8.99 -3.44 32.68
CA ALA A 327 8.86 -2.07 32.21
C ALA A 327 9.66 -1.76 30.94
N TRP A 328 10.80 -2.40 30.72
CA TRP A 328 11.68 -2.13 29.59
C TRP A 328 11.59 -3.17 28.49
N HIS A 329 11.34 -2.70 27.29
CA HIS A 329 11.47 -3.48 26.06
C HIS A 329 12.48 -2.81 25.13
N VAL A 330 13.39 -3.59 24.54
CA VAL A 330 14.48 -3.13 23.65
C VAL A 330 14.50 -3.99 22.41
N SER A 331 14.57 -3.33 21.26
CA SER A 331 14.70 -3.97 19.94
C SER A 331 15.84 -3.34 19.15
N VAL A 332 16.70 -4.19 18.59
CA VAL A 332 17.78 -3.79 17.68
C VAL A 332 17.63 -4.58 16.40
N VAL A 333 17.63 -3.89 15.27
CA VAL A 333 17.53 -4.52 13.94
C VAL A 333 18.67 -4.01 13.07
N MET A 334 19.30 -4.90 12.31
CA MET A 334 20.33 -4.58 11.32
C MET A 334 19.98 -5.24 10.00
N ASP A 335 20.03 -4.48 8.92
CA ASP A 335 19.75 -4.93 7.57
C ASP A 335 20.94 -4.62 6.65
N TYR A 336 21.32 -5.58 5.83
CA TYR A 336 22.20 -5.37 4.68
C TYR A 336 21.50 -5.86 3.42
N ILE A 337 21.36 -4.97 2.42
CA ILE A 337 20.73 -5.27 1.14
C ILE A 337 21.74 -4.98 0.03
N SER A 338 21.89 -5.93 -0.88
CA SER A 338 22.63 -5.77 -2.13
C SER A 338 21.71 -6.09 -3.31
N LYS A 339 21.62 -5.16 -4.26
CA LYS A 339 20.79 -5.29 -5.45
C LYS A 339 21.65 -5.02 -6.68
N ALA A 340 21.63 -5.94 -7.64
CA ALA A 340 22.29 -5.78 -8.93
C ALA A 340 21.30 -6.06 -10.06
N SER A 341 21.33 -5.23 -11.10
CA SER A 341 20.46 -5.38 -12.26
C SER A 341 21.24 -5.09 -13.53
N ASN A 342 21.02 -5.92 -14.56
CA ASN A 342 21.56 -5.73 -15.90
C ASN A 342 20.43 -5.67 -16.89
N THR A 343 20.49 -4.71 -17.81
CA THR A 343 19.52 -4.52 -18.89
C THR A 343 20.26 -4.50 -20.23
N ASN A 344 19.84 -5.33 -21.18
CA ASN A 344 20.28 -5.26 -22.56
C ASN A 344 19.07 -4.94 -23.42
N SER A 345 19.12 -3.84 -24.16
CA SER A 345 18.02 -3.40 -25.01
C SER A 345 18.50 -3.17 -26.43
N ALA A 346 17.70 -3.59 -27.38
CA ALA A 346 17.91 -3.37 -28.84
C ALA A 346 16.62 -2.84 -29.44
N LEU A 347 16.63 -1.57 -29.82
CA LEU A 347 15.56 -0.86 -30.48
C LEU A 347 15.84 -0.78 -31.96
N LYS A 348 14.97 -1.33 -32.78
CA LYS A 348 14.98 -1.17 -34.22
C LYS A 348 13.92 -0.17 -34.62
N GLU A 349 14.35 0.98 -35.11
CA GLU A 349 13.49 2.03 -35.65
C GLU A 349 13.39 1.92 -37.16
N ASN A 350 12.17 1.90 -37.68
CA ASN A 350 11.93 1.94 -39.11
C ASN A 350 11.17 3.21 -39.46
N HIS A 351 11.76 4.04 -40.28
CA HIS A 351 11.17 5.25 -40.83
C HIS A 351 11.11 5.06 -42.38
N ILE A 352 10.20 5.73 -43.05
CA ILE A 352 10.00 5.58 -44.51
C ILE A 352 11.35 5.54 -45.24
N GLY A 353 11.71 4.37 -45.75
CA GLY A 353 12.95 4.12 -46.56
C GLY A 353 14.24 3.99 -45.73
N THR A 354 14.22 4.12 -44.40
CA THR A 354 15.42 3.96 -43.58
C THR A 354 15.15 3.10 -42.35
N SER A 355 16.13 2.29 -41.97
CA SER A 355 16.10 1.50 -40.71
C SER A 355 17.35 1.81 -39.90
N SER A 356 17.20 2.07 -38.63
CA SER A 356 18.30 2.25 -37.69
C SER A 356 18.14 1.33 -36.49
N GLU A 357 19.25 0.92 -35.92
CA GLU A 357 19.25 0.11 -34.68
C GLU A 357 20.03 0.84 -33.61
N VAL A 358 19.42 0.95 -32.43
CA VAL A 358 20.00 1.57 -31.22
C VAL A 358 20.02 0.51 -30.13
N SER A 359 21.22 0.13 -29.70
CA SER A 359 21.42 -0.82 -28.62
C SER A 359 22.08 -0.15 -27.45
N TYR A 360 21.68 -0.56 -26.23
CA TYR A 360 22.36 -0.13 -25.02
C TYR A 360 22.43 -1.24 -23.97
N MET A 361 23.44 -1.14 -23.10
CA MET A 361 23.60 -1.93 -21.90
C MET A 361 23.46 -1.03 -20.67
N GLY A 362 22.56 -1.40 -19.77
CA GLY A 362 22.40 -0.78 -18.46
C GLY A 362 22.94 -1.69 -17.37
N HIS A 363 23.66 -1.13 -16.43
CA HIS A 363 24.13 -1.81 -15.22
C HIS A 363 23.82 -0.96 -13.99
N SER A 364 23.12 -1.55 -13.02
CA SER A 364 22.77 -0.90 -11.77
C SER A 364 23.22 -1.77 -10.60
N LYS A 365 23.90 -1.18 -9.63
CA LYS A 365 24.30 -1.85 -8.38
C LYS A 365 24.09 -0.93 -7.19
N TRP A 366 23.37 -1.43 -6.19
CA TRP A 366 23.02 -0.71 -4.98
C TRP A 366 23.31 -1.55 -3.74
N ASN A 367 23.89 -0.93 -2.73
CA ASN A 367 24.10 -1.52 -1.41
C ASN A 367 23.47 -0.60 -0.36
N VAL A 368 22.78 -1.19 0.62
CA VAL A 368 22.16 -0.49 1.73
C VAL A 368 22.52 -1.19 3.03
N LEU A 369 23.05 -0.45 3.99
CA LEU A 369 23.19 -0.85 5.38
C LEU A 369 22.23 -0.01 6.21
N ALA A 370 21.41 -0.64 7.03
CA ALA A 370 20.51 0.08 7.92
C ALA A 370 20.50 -0.55 9.31
N SER A 371 20.31 0.26 10.33
CA SER A 371 20.11 -0.22 11.69
C SER A 371 19.05 0.60 12.39
N ASN A 372 18.27 -0.04 13.25
CA ASN A 372 17.24 0.56 14.07
C ASN A 372 17.45 0.11 15.51
N PHE A 373 17.50 1.06 16.43
CA PHE A 373 17.49 0.82 17.86
C PHE A 373 16.23 1.46 18.45
N HIS A 374 15.39 0.66 19.10
CA HIS A 374 14.19 1.12 19.78
C HIS A 374 14.19 0.65 21.22
N ALA A 375 13.83 1.53 22.14
CA ALA A 375 13.61 1.19 23.54
C ALA A 375 12.29 1.80 24.00
N THR A 376 11.48 1.03 24.71
CA THR A 376 10.26 1.52 25.35
C THR A 376 10.31 1.27 26.84
N HIS A 377 9.77 2.21 27.61
CA HIS A 377 9.60 2.10 29.06
C HIS A 377 8.16 2.35 29.45
N ASP A 378 7.57 1.38 30.12
CA ASP A 378 6.21 1.45 30.65
C ASP A 378 6.22 1.98 32.09
N PHE A 379 5.65 3.16 32.30
CA PHE A 379 5.45 3.78 33.62
C PHE A 379 4.09 3.40 34.24
N GLY A 380 3.41 2.37 33.71
CA GLY A 380 2.08 1.95 34.11
C GLY A 380 1.03 3.03 33.86
N LYS A 381 0.35 3.49 34.91
CA LYS A 381 -0.69 4.53 34.79
C LYS A 381 -0.20 5.88 34.23
N TRP A 382 1.10 6.13 34.25
CA TRP A 382 1.72 7.34 33.71
C TRP A 382 2.07 7.23 32.23
N GLY A 383 1.81 6.06 31.63
CA GLY A 383 1.98 5.86 30.20
C GLY A 383 3.30 5.23 29.79
N THR A 384 3.55 5.24 28.50
CA THR A 384 4.69 4.58 27.87
C THR A 384 5.57 5.58 27.13
N LEU A 385 6.87 5.57 27.42
CA LEU A 385 7.89 6.35 26.73
C LEU A 385 8.61 5.45 25.72
N GLY A 386 8.62 5.84 24.47
CA GLY A 386 9.43 5.25 23.42
C GLY A 386 10.56 6.18 23.00
N MET A 387 11.74 5.62 22.70
CA MET A 387 12.86 6.34 22.15
C MET A 387 13.65 5.47 21.20
N GLY A 388 14.33 6.09 20.25
CA GLY A 388 15.15 5.29 19.34
C GLY A 388 16.06 6.10 18.44
N TYR A 389 16.88 5.35 17.72
CA TYR A 389 17.82 5.84 16.74
C TYR A 389 17.79 4.97 15.50
N ASP A 390 17.62 5.60 14.35
CA ASP A 390 17.64 4.95 13.05
C ASP A 390 18.81 5.48 12.21
N PHE A 391 19.58 4.56 11.69
CA PHE A 391 20.69 4.81 10.78
C PHE A 391 20.45 4.13 9.44
N SER A 392 20.80 4.77 8.33
CA SER A 392 20.98 4.08 7.06
C SER A 392 22.06 4.73 6.21
N TYR A 393 22.86 3.88 5.59
CA TYR A 393 23.82 4.21 4.55
C TYR A 393 23.42 3.50 3.27
N SER A 394 23.34 4.23 2.16
CA SER A 394 23.13 3.65 0.86
C SER A 394 24.12 4.21 -0.16
N GLU A 395 24.61 3.34 -1.02
CA GLU A 395 25.42 3.71 -2.17
C GLU A 395 24.98 2.95 -3.41
N GLY A 396 25.00 3.62 -4.54
CA GLY A 396 24.61 3.03 -5.80
C GLY A 396 25.32 3.64 -7.00
N ILE A 397 25.42 2.82 -8.04
CA ILE A 397 25.98 3.18 -9.34
C ILE A 397 25.02 2.68 -10.39
N ASP A 398 24.60 3.61 -11.26
CA ASP A 398 23.82 3.33 -12.45
C ASP A 398 24.62 3.75 -13.69
N LYS A 399 24.89 2.81 -14.57
CA LYS A 399 25.66 3.00 -15.80
C LYS A 399 24.79 2.64 -17.01
N ILE A 400 24.87 3.43 -18.06
CA ILE A 400 24.26 3.15 -19.34
C ILE A 400 25.29 3.40 -20.46
N ASP A 401 25.50 2.41 -21.31
CA ASP A 401 26.43 2.45 -22.42
C ASP A 401 25.66 2.21 -23.73
N TYR A 402 25.75 3.15 -24.68
CA TYR A 402 25.14 3.05 -26.01
C TYR A 402 26.17 2.67 -27.06
N GLU A 403 25.84 1.79 -27.99
CA GLU A 403 26.75 1.40 -29.08
C GLU A 403 26.96 2.50 -30.12
N ARG A 404 25.91 3.30 -30.40
CA ARG A 404 25.91 4.26 -31.51
C ARG A 404 25.51 5.68 -31.15
N LEU A 405 24.94 5.89 -29.96
CA LEU A 405 24.52 7.20 -29.50
C LEU A 405 25.50 7.73 -28.43
N LYS A 406 25.64 9.05 -28.34
CA LYS A 406 26.49 9.69 -27.33
C LYS A 406 25.70 9.99 -26.03
N PHE A 407 24.88 9.03 -25.60
CA PHE A 407 24.08 9.14 -24.38
C PHE A 407 24.64 8.31 -23.22
N ASP A 408 25.87 7.78 -23.37
CA ASP A 408 26.54 7.07 -22.27
C ASP A 408 26.50 7.91 -20.99
N GLY A 409 26.28 7.27 -19.86
CA GLY A 409 26.19 7.97 -18.60
C GLY A 409 26.55 7.07 -17.43
N ARG A 410 27.08 7.70 -16.38
CA ARG A 410 27.31 7.07 -15.09
C ARG A 410 26.88 8.01 -13.99
N PHE A 411 25.90 7.55 -13.24
CA PHE A 411 25.35 8.24 -12.09
C PHE A 411 25.74 7.47 -10.81
N GLU A 412 26.33 8.17 -9.85
CA GLU A 412 26.68 7.65 -8.52
C GLU A 412 25.89 8.41 -7.48
N ASN A 413 25.34 7.67 -6.52
CA ASN A 413 24.65 8.27 -5.38
C ASN A 413 25.12 7.65 -4.07
N LYS A 414 25.37 8.48 -3.07
CA LYS A 414 25.66 8.08 -1.69
C LYS A 414 24.78 8.88 -0.75
N GLU A 415 24.10 8.18 0.16
CA GLU A 415 23.27 8.81 1.18
C GLU A 415 23.55 8.26 2.56
N VAL A 416 23.57 9.16 3.54
CA VAL A 416 23.62 8.85 4.97
C VAL A 416 22.41 9.49 5.62
N LYS A 417 21.59 8.69 6.29
CA LYS A 417 20.47 9.16 7.09
C LYS A 417 20.66 8.80 8.54
N ASN A 418 20.53 9.77 9.42
CA ASN A 418 20.46 9.61 10.86
C ASN A 418 19.13 10.17 11.35
N ALA A 419 18.47 9.46 12.26
CA ALA A 419 17.28 9.98 12.90
C ALA A 419 17.22 9.55 14.37
N VAL A 420 16.87 10.48 15.23
CA VAL A 420 16.56 10.23 16.65
C VAL A 420 15.11 10.58 16.88
N PHE A 421 14.44 9.83 17.72
CA PHE A 421 13.05 10.12 18.08
C PHE A 421 12.75 9.82 19.54
N ILE A 422 11.73 10.50 20.02
CA ILE A 422 11.07 10.25 21.30
C ILE A 422 9.56 10.28 21.09
N ASN A 423 8.86 9.36 21.69
CA ASN A 423 7.41 9.22 21.64
C ASN A 423 6.86 8.94 23.03
N TYR A 424 5.73 9.56 23.38
CA TYR A 424 5.10 9.36 24.68
C TYR A 424 3.60 9.14 24.52
N GLU A 425 3.13 8.03 25.07
CA GLU A 425 1.71 7.67 25.10
C GLU A 425 1.20 7.76 26.54
N LEU A 426 0.23 8.65 26.76
CA LEU A 426 -0.38 8.94 28.08
C LEU A 426 -1.85 8.51 28.09
N PRO A 427 -2.23 7.48 28.85
CA PRO A 427 -3.63 7.13 29.08
C PRO A 427 -4.30 8.10 30.06
N LEU A 428 -5.48 8.61 29.73
CA LEU A 428 -6.25 9.59 30.51
C LEU A 428 -7.71 9.13 30.64
N GLY A 429 -7.94 7.94 31.17
CA GLY A 429 -9.26 7.32 31.26
C GLY A 429 -9.83 6.98 29.88
N ASP A 430 -10.98 7.57 29.51
CA ASP A 430 -11.56 7.41 28.16
C ASP A 430 -10.73 8.08 27.05
N PHE A 431 -9.75 8.91 27.39
CA PHE A 431 -8.85 9.58 26.46
C PHE A 431 -7.46 8.96 26.50
N SER A 432 -6.72 9.06 25.40
CA SER A 432 -5.29 8.87 25.38
C SER A 432 -4.63 9.91 24.48
N LEU A 433 -3.45 10.38 24.89
CA LEU A 433 -2.63 11.31 24.14
C LEU A 433 -1.35 10.58 23.71
N ASN A 434 -1.10 10.50 22.41
CA ASN A 434 0.17 10.06 21.87
C ASN A 434 0.86 11.26 21.22
N THR A 435 2.08 11.55 21.65
CA THR A 435 2.86 12.68 21.12
C THR A 435 4.30 12.27 20.92
N GLY A 436 4.91 12.73 19.84
CA GLY A 436 6.29 12.41 19.54
C GLY A 436 6.96 13.46 18.68
N ILE A 437 8.27 13.41 18.67
CA ILE A 437 9.11 14.21 17.79
C ILE A 437 10.23 13.34 17.25
N ARG A 438 10.50 13.48 15.96
CA ARG A 438 11.62 12.86 15.28
C ARG A 438 12.47 13.94 14.61
N TYR A 439 13.75 13.95 14.90
CA TYR A 439 14.74 14.72 14.16
C TYR A 439 15.44 13.82 13.17
N GLN A 440 15.51 14.25 11.91
CA GLN A 440 16.17 13.50 10.83
C GLN A 440 17.18 14.40 10.13
N ASN A 441 18.39 13.89 10.00
CA ASN A 441 19.43 14.44 9.15
C ASN A 441 19.65 13.50 7.97
N LEU A 442 19.62 14.04 6.76
CA LEU A 442 19.89 13.32 5.52
C LEU A 442 21.03 14.04 4.79
N TYR A 443 22.14 13.38 4.60
CA TYR A 443 23.22 13.83 3.73
C TYR A 443 23.22 12.99 2.46
N SER A 444 23.20 13.62 1.28
CA SER A 444 23.32 12.95 0.00
C SER A 444 24.41 13.58 -0.85
N ARG A 445 25.14 12.74 -1.57
CA ARG A 445 26.15 13.15 -2.56
C ARG A 445 25.86 12.44 -3.87
N ARG A 446 25.59 13.21 -4.90
CA ARG A 446 25.28 12.73 -6.25
C ARG A 446 26.38 13.18 -7.20
N LYS A 447 26.80 12.28 -8.07
CA LYS A 447 27.83 12.55 -9.08
C LYS A 447 27.38 12.04 -10.44
N ASN A 448 27.34 12.91 -11.42
CA ASN A 448 27.22 12.55 -12.82
C ASN A 448 28.58 12.77 -13.50
N GLU A 449 29.21 11.71 -13.98
CA GLU A 449 30.56 11.81 -14.57
C GLU A 449 30.58 12.61 -15.86
N LYS A 450 29.53 12.51 -16.69
CA LYS A 450 29.46 13.20 -17.98
C LYS A 450 29.26 14.72 -17.82
N ALA A 451 28.42 15.10 -16.84
CA ALA A 451 28.19 16.52 -16.53
C ALA A 451 29.29 17.11 -15.68
N SER A 452 30.25 16.30 -15.17
CA SER A 452 31.27 16.69 -14.20
C SER A 452 30.71 17.43 -12.95
N VAL A 453 29.42 17.18 -12.68
CA VAL A 453 28.69 17.81 -11.58
C VAL A 453 28.73 16.91 -10.36
N ILE A 454 29.12 17.47 -9.23
CA ILE A 454 29.00 16.84 -7.92
C ILE A 454 28.06 17.70 -7.10
N GLU A 455 26.95 17.11 -6.69
CA GLU A 455 25.96 17.75 -5.84
C GLU A 455 25.99 17.14 -4.47
N ALA A 456 26.20 17.95 -3.45
CA ALA A 456 26.08 17.56 -2.05
C ALA A 456 24.91 18.29 -1.42
N HIS A 457 24.04 17.60 -0.76
CA HIS A 457 22.84 18.13 -0.16
C HIS A 457 22.67 17.62 1.27
N SER A 458 22.28 18.49 2.19
CA SER A 458 22.00 18.13 3.56
C SER A 458 20.63 18.68 3.97
N ASP A 459 19.71 17.77 4.32
CA ASP A 459 18.38 18.11 4.81
C ASP A 459 18.30 17.78 6.30
N ASN A 460 17.85 18.77 7.09
CA ASN A 460 17.55 18.61 8.51
C ASN A 460 16.05 18.83 8.71
N THR A 461 15.35 17.84 9.26
CA THR A 461 13.90 17.90 9.36
C THR A 461 13.43 17.51 10.76
N PHE A 462 12.50 18.31 11.32
CA PHE A 462 11.79 18.01 12.55
C PHE A 462 10.40 17.54 12.18
N LEU A 463 10.01 16.36 12.69
CA LEU A 463 8.79 15.64 12.35
C LEU A 463 7.97 15.41 13.63
N PRO A 464 7.23 16.42 14.12
CA PRO A 464 6.32 16.25 15.24
C PRO A 464 5.09 15.43 14.84
N SER A 465 4.55 14.71 15.82
CA SER A 465 3.27 14.01 15.71
C SER A 465 2.48 14.12 17.01
N VAL A 466 1.17 14.29 16.89
CA VAL A 466 0.25 14.33 18.02
C VAL A 466 -1.04 13.62 17.63
N THR A 467 -1.49 12.68 18.46
CA THR A 467 -2.79 12.01 18.30
C THR A 467 -3.54 12.06 19.64
N LEU A 468 -4.73 12.62 19.60
CA LEU A 468 -5.68 12.58 20.69
C LEU A 468 -6.77 11.56 20.36
N SER A 469 -6.90 10.54 21.21
CA SER A 469 -7.88 9.48 21.06
C SER A 469 -8.93 9.56 22.18
N TYR A 470 -10.19 9.28 21.82
CA TYR A 470 -11.30 9.11 22.76
C TYR A 470 -11.96 7.76 22.48
N SER A 471 -12.13 6.95 23.54
CA SER A 471 -12.74 5.63 23.44
C SER A 471 -13.73 5.44 24.59
N HIS A 472 -15.02 5.30 24.25
CA HIS A 472 -16.07 5.02 25.21
C HIS A 472 -17.11 4.06 24.62
N GLY A 473 -17.22 2.87 25.18
CA GLY A 473 -18.14 1.85 24.71
C GLY A 473 -17.84 1.44 23.25
N LEU A 474 -18.76 1.76 22.33
CA LEU A 474 -18.64 1.43 20.91
C LEU A 474 -18.14 2.60 20.05
N LEU A 475 -17.94 3.77 20.66
CA LEU A 475 -17.48 4.98 19.99
C LEU A 475 -15.99 5.15 20.22
N VAL A 476 -15.23 5.24 19.11
CA VAL A 476 -13.82 5.63 19.16
C VAL A 476 -13.59 6.75 18.15
N GLN A 477 -12.86 7.77 18.58
CA GLN A 477 -12.52 8.93 17.77
C GLN A 477 -11.04 9.25 17.94
N ASN A 478 -10.37 9.54 16.86
CA ASN A 478 -8.98 9.99 16.87
C ASN A 478 -8.84 11.26 16.05
N LEU A 479 -8.16 12.24 16.61
CA LEU A 479 -7.71 13.44 15.91
C LEU A 479 -6.20 13.44 15.94
N SER A 480 -5.58 13.44 14.75
CA SER A 480 -4.15 13.30 14.59
C SER A 480 -3.59 14.40 13.71
N TYR A 481 -2.43 14.93 14.09
CA TYR A 481 -1.61 15.79 13.26
C TYR A 481 -0.20 15.23 13.20
N SER A 482 0.41 15.20 12.02
CA SER A 482 1.82 14.82 11.86
C SER A 482 2.47 15.52 10.69
N ILE A 483 3.81 15.64 10.75
CA ILE A 483 4.64 16.03 9.63
C ILE A 483 5.41 14.82 9.15
N GLY A 484 5.34 14.54 7.84
CA GLY A 484 6.08 13.47 7.17
C GLY A 484 6.97 14.02 6.05
N THR A 485 7.90 13.21 5.57
CA THR A 485 8.78 13.55 4.44
C THR A 485 8.68 12.47 3.37
N GLU A 486 8.66 12.87 2.11
CA GLU A 486 8.75 11.96 0.97
C GLU A 486 10.01 12.29 0.17
N ARG A 487 10.82 11.26 -0.10
CA ARG A 487 12.04 11.37 -0.88
C ARG A 487 11.85 10.76 -2.26
N ALA A 488 12.48 11.36 -3.26
CA ALA A 488 12.52 10.78 -4.60
C ALA A 488 13.19 9.41 -4.59
N ASN A 489 12.71 8.51 -5.44
CA ASN A 489 13.39 7.24 -5.68
C ASN A 489 14.75 7.48 -6.35
N TYR A 490 15.68 6.59 -6.16
CA TYR A 490 17.01 6.71 -6.79
C TYR A 490 16.93 6.76 -8.32
N ALA A 491 16.00 6.02 -8.92
CA ALA A 491 15.77 6.06 -10.36
C ALA A 491 15.28 7.43 -10.85
N ASP A 492 14.42 8.11 -10.05
CA ASP A 492 13.89 9.44 -10.37
C ASP A 492 14.98 10.54 -10.28
N MET A 493 16.04 10.29 -9.51
CA MET A 493 17.19 11.20 -9.39
C MET A 493 18.30 10.92 -10.39
N ASN A 494 18.26 9.78 -11.10
CA ASN A 494 19.26 9.40 -12.08
C ASN A 494 19.07 10.19 -13.37
N ASP A 495 19.93 11.15 -13.64
CA ASP A 495 19.86 12.04 -14.81
C ASP A 495 20.53 11.50 -16.08
N ASN A 496 20.92 10.23 -16.09
CA ASN A 496 21.30 9.54 -17.33
C ASN A 496 20.11 9.54 -18.29
N VAL A 497 20.38 9.86 -19.57
CA VAL A 497 19.35 9.89 -20.61
C VAL A 497 19.09 8.48 -21.13
N THR A 498 17.84 8.04 -21.05
CA THR A 498 17.36 6.85 -21.72
C THR A 498 16.67 7.25 -23.02
N TYR A 499 17.19 6.78 -24.13
CA TYR A 499 16.61 6.96 -25.46
C TYR A 499 15.41 6.03 -25.62
N VAL A 500 14.22 6.58 -25.80
CA VAL A 500 12.98 5.82 -26.04
C VAL A 500 12.78 5.65 -27.55
N ASN A 501 12.79 6.74 -28.29
CA ASN A 501 12.84 6.82 -29.76
C ASN A 501 13.33 8.21 -30.16
N ARG A 502 13.43 8.52 -31.46
CA ARG A 502 13.93 9.81 -31.95
C ARG A 502 13.12 11.04 -31.51
N TYR A 503 11.89 10.86 -31.01
CA TYR A 503 11.02 11.93 -30.54
C TYR A 503 10.74 11.86 -29.05
N GLU A 504 11.32 10.89 -28.36
CA GLU A 504 11.08 10.69 -26.94
C GLU A 504 12.33 10.25 -26.18
N GLN A 505 12.56 10.89 -25.04
CA GLN A 505 13.62 10.57 -24.10
C GLN A 505 13.05 10.48 -22.69
N SER A 506 13.72 9.76 -21.81
CA SER A 506 13.44 9.73 -20.38
C SER A 506 14.72 9.99 -19.60
N LYS A 507 14.64 10.80 -18.54
CA LYS A 507 15.73 11.01 -17.60
C LYS A 507 15.16 11.36 -16.24
N GLY A 508 15.87 11.04 -15.18
CA GLY A 508 15.55 11.55 -13.84
C GLY A 508 16.02 13.00 -13.68
N ASN A 509 15.89 13.49 -12.46
CA ASN A 509 16.27 14.86 -12.07
C ASN A 509 17.09 14.82 -10.78
N SER A 510 18.40 15.05 -10.87
CA SER A 510 19.31 15.02 -9.72
C SER A 510 19.06 16.16 -8.73
N GLN A 511 18.30 17.21 -9.12
CA GLN A 511 17.96 18.37 -8.30
C GLN A 511 16.75 18.16 -7.39
N LEU A 512 16.11 16.98 -7.44
CA LEU A 512 14.91 16.69 -6.64
C LEU A 512 15.19 16.85 -5.14
N LYS A 513 14.29 17.58 -4.50
CA LYS A 513 14.29 17.89 -3.06
C LYS A 513 13.25 17.04 -2.33
N THR A 514 13.50 16.81 -1.06
CA THR A 514 12.54 16.14 -0.17
C THR A 514 11.23 16.92 -0.09
N ALA A 515 10.11 16.26 -0.34
CA ALA A 515 8.78 16.82 -0.09
C ALA A 515 8.43 16.72 1.40
N ILE A 516 7.69 17.70 1.91
CA ILE A 516 7.26 17.77 3.30
C ILE A 516 5.74 17.80 3.32
N THR A 517 5.13 16.87 4.04
CA THR A 517 3.68 16.73 4.15
C THR A 517 3.21 17.03 5.57
N HIS A 518 2.34 18.03 5.70
CA HIS A 518 1.56 18.28 6.90
C HIS A 518 0.22 17.58 6.76
N SER A 519 -0.07 16.67 7.67
CA SER A 519 -1.29 15.85 7.65
C SER A 519 -2.16 16.09 8.87
N LEU A 520 -3.44 16.39 8.66
CA LEU A 520 -4.48 16.39 9.68
C LEU A 520 -5.47 15.27 9.35
N SER A 521 -5.73 14.38 10.30
CA SER A 521 -6.62 13.23 10.12
C SER A 521 -7.61 13.12 11.27
N TYR A 522 -8.86 12.88 10.92
CA TYR A 522 -9.91 12.52 11.88
C TYR A 522 -10.45 11.14 11.52
N LEU A 523 -10.44 10.23 12.50
CA LEU A 523 -10.98 8.88 12.38
C LEU A 523 -12.11 8.70 13.38
N LEU A 524 -13.24 8.21 12.93
CA LEU A 524 -14.41 7.84 13.72
C LEU A 524 -14.73 6.37 13.49
N MET A 525 -14.85 5.60 14.56
CA MET A 525 -15.48 4.28 14.53
C MET A 525 -16.70 4.28 15.44
N TYR A 526 -17.84 3.84 14.90
CA TYR A 526 -19.03 3.56 15.67
C TYR A 526 -19.65 2.24 15.20
N LYS A 527 -19.66 1.23 16.08
CA LYS A 527 -20.10 -0.13 15.73
C LYS A 527 -19.34 -0.70 14.53
N SER A 528 -20.02 -0.82 13.39
CA SER A 528 -19.50 -1.36 12.13
C SER A 528 -19.14 -0.28 11.11
N LEU A 529 -19.25 0.98 11.49
CA LEU A 529 -19.00 2.12 10.63
C LEU A 529 -17.63 2.71 10.94
N PHE A 530 -16.83 2.95 9.90
CA PHE A 530 -15.57 3.67 9.95
C PHE A 530 -15.66 4.88 9.03
N LEU A 531 -15.31 6.04 9.54
CA LEU A 531 -15.16 7.26 8.75
C LEU A 531 -13.76 7.80 8.99
N THR A 532 -13.05 8.10 7.91
CA THR A 532 -11.77 8.81 7.97
C THR A 532 -11.87 10.07 7.11
N LEU A 533 -11.44 11.19 7.66
CA LEU A 533 -11.33 12.46 6.95
C LEU A 533 -9.87 12.90 7.04
N ASN A 534 -9.25 13.24 5.92
CA ASN A 534 -7.87 13.67 5.88
C ASN A 534 -7.72 14.96 5.09
N TYR A 535 -6.85 15.82 5.59
CA TYR A 535 -6.35 16.98 4.88
C TYR A 535 -4.83 16.95 4.88
N ASP A 536 -4.24 17.00 3.69
CA ASP A 536 -2.80 16.99 3.49
C ASP A 536 -2.37 18.27 2.76
N TYR A 537 -1.37 18.96 3.32
CA TYR A 537 -0.66 20.04 2.67
C TYR A 537 0.77 19.57 2.39
N VAL A 538 1.12 19.45 1.12
CA VAL A 538 2.42 18.96 0.66
C VAL A 538 3.22 20.11 0.10
N TYR A 539 4.35 20.40 0.71
CA TYR A 539 5.33 21.34 0.21
C TYR A 539 6.35 20.61 -0.66
N ARG A 540 6.61 21.13 -1.86
CA ARG A 540 7.49 20.53 -2.88
C ARG A 540 7.09 19.09 -3.26
N PRO A 541 5.82 18.82 -3.62
CA PRO A 541 5.42 17.48 -4.04
C PRO A 541 6.23 17.02 -5.24
N LEU A 542 6.56 15.72 -5.26
CA LEU A 542 7.26 15.04 -6.34
C LEU A 542 6.24 14.56 -7.36
N LEU A 543 6.33 15.05 -8.59
CA LEU A 543 5.39 14.70 -9.65
C LEU A 543 6.10 14.33 -10.96
N PRO A 544 5.58 13.32 -11.69
CA PRO A 544 6.06 13.05 -13.03
C PRO A 544 5.68 14.20 -13.97
N VAL A 545 6.63 14.66 -14.77
CA VAL A 545 6.47 15.74 -15.73
C VAL A 545 6.84 15.30 -17.14
N ILE A 546 6.26 15.95 -18.14
CA ILE A 546 6.65 15.83 -19.53
C ILE A 546 6.77 17.23 -20.10
N TYR A 547 7.87 17.50 -20.79
CA TYR A 547 8.15 18.78 -21.44
C TYR A 547 8.86 18.58 -22.77
N SER A 548 8.86 19.59 -23.65
CA SER A 548 9.63 19.56 -24.88
C SER A 548 11.11 19.85 -24.60
N LEU A 549 11.98 19.16 -25.37
CA LEU A 549 13.43 19.39 -25.29
C LEU A 549 13.76 20.80 -25.78
N GLU A 550 14.59 21.51 -25.03
CA GLU A 550 15.11 22.82 -25.42
C GLU A 550 15.92 22.71 -26.74
N GLY A 551 15.65 23.61 -27.69
CA GLY A 551 16.26 23.57 -29.02
C GLY A 551 15.65 22.56 -30.01
N ASN A 552 14.77 21.66 -29.52
CA ASN A 552 14.04 20.71 -30.42
C ASN A 552 12.67 20.36 -29.84
N SER A 553 11.68 21.21 -30.10
CA SER A 553 10.31 21.03 -29.59
C SER A 553 9.60 19.76 -30.10
N ALA A 554 10.11 19.11 -31.13
CA ALA A 554 9.60 17.82 -31.60
C ALA A 554 9.93 16.67 -30.63
N VAL A 555 10.96 16.81 -29.79
CA VAL A 555 11.36 15.80 -28.80
C VAL A 555 10.72 16.08 -27.45
N THR A 556 10.09 15.08 -26.84
CA THR A 556 9.57 15.16 -25.46
C THR A 556 10.48 14.41 -24.50
N VAL A 557 10.63 14.99 -23.31
CA VAL A 557 11.38 14.41 -22.20
C VAL A 557 10.42 14.09 -21.05
N SER A 558 10.39 12.83 -20.64
CA SER A 558 9.70 12.39 -19.42
C SER A 558 10.67 12.45 -18.25
N SER A 559 10.27 13.09 -17.14
CA SER A 559 11.10 13.30 -15.96
C SER A 559 10.25 13.39 -14.69
N GLN A 560 10.90 13.74 -13.57
CA GLN A 560 10.26 14.09 -12.29
C GLN A 560 10.63 15.52 -11.92
N ASP A 561 9.73 16.21 -11.23
CA ASP A 561 10.03 17.57 -10.72
C ASP A 561 9.32 17.83 -9.39
N ASN A 562 9.83 18.82 -8.64
CA ASN A 562 9.16 19.35 -7.46
C ASN A 562 8.28 20.53 -7.87
N LEU A 563 6.98 20.43 -7.66
CA LEU A 563 6.09 21.59 -7.76
C LEU A 563 6.07 22.38 -6.44
N SER A 564 5.46 23.58 -6.44
CA SER A 564 5.47 24.45 -5.27
C SER A 564 4.76 23.84 -4.06
N HIS A 565 3.49 23.47 -4.22
CA HIS A 565 2.69 22.84 -3.16
C HIS A 565 1.46 22.14 -3.76
N ARG A 566 0.90 21.24 -2.97
CA ARG A 566 -0.35 20.54 -3.24
C ARG A 566 -1.17 20.45 -1.95
N GLN A 567 -2.46 20.61 -2.05
CA GLN A 567 -3.40 20.30 -0.99
C GLN A 567 -4.27 19.13 -1.44
N ALA A 568 -4.66 18.26 -0.52
CA ALA A 568 -5.56 17.16 -0.78
C ALA A 568 -6.55 17.01 0.37
N LEU A 569 -7.83 16.91 0.03
CA LEU A 569 -8.89 16.53 0.95
C LEU A 569 -9.35 15.13 0.56
N SER A 570 -9.36 14.19 1.49
CA SER A 570 -9.89 12.85 1.26
C SER A 570 -10.86 12.42 2.36
N ALA A 571 -11.85 11.64 1.98
CA ALA A 571 -12.79 11.00 2.89
C ALA A 571 -12.96 9.54 2.53
N MET A 572 -12.94 8.66 3.52
CA MET A 572 -13.24 7.25 3.34
C MET A 572 -14.31 6.83 4.34
N LEU A 573 -15.38 6.25 3.83
CA LEU A 573 -16.44 5.64 4.62
C LEU A 573 -16.45 4.14 4.36
N ASN A 574 -16.34 3.36 5.42
CA ASN A 574 -16.47 1.90 5.35
C ASN A 574 -17.58 1.43 6.31
N TRP A 575 -18.42 0.54 5.81
CA TRP A 575 -19.41 -0.18 6.59
C TRP A 575 -19.26 -1.67 6.33
N ARG A 576 -19.11 -2.47 7.41
CA ARG A 576 -19.04 -3.93 7.33
C ARG A 576 -20.01 -4.54 8.33
N LYS A 577 -20.85 -5.48 7.88
CA LYS A 577 -21.78 -6.20 8.74
C LYS A 577 -21.85 -7.67 8.35
N THR A 578 -21.79 -8.52 9.35
CA THR A 578 -22.02 -9.96 9.21
C THR A 578 -23.39 -10.30 9.73
N TYR A 579 -24.17 -11.04 8.94
CA TYR A 579 -25.45 -11.61 9.32
C TYR A 579 -25.46 -13.10 8.96
N LYS A 580 -25.42 -13.97 9.97
CA LYS A 580 -25.31 -15.43 9.80
C LYS A 580 -24.15 -15.81 8.86
N CYS A 581 -24.47 -16.42 7.72
CA CYS A 581 -23.51 -16.87 6.71
C CYS A 581 -23.06 -15.76 5.73
N TYR A 582 -23.67 -14.59 5.78
CA TYR A 582 -23.42 -13.50 4.84
C TYR A 582 -22.69 -12.33 5.52
N THR A 583 -21.64 -11.84 4.86
CA THR A 583 -20.94 -10.61 5.26
C THR A 583 -20.92 -9.63 4.09
N ALA A 584 -21.44 -8.45 4.32
CA ALA A 584 -21.36 -7.32 3.38
C ALA A 584 -20.33 -6.31 3.87
N SER A 585 -19.54 -5.76 2.95
CA SER A 585 -18.63 -4.63 3.20
C SER A 585 -18.78 -3.61 2.08
N LEU A 586 -19.05 -2.37 2.43
CA LEU A 586 -19.17 -1.25 1.50
C LEU A 586 -18.10 -0.20 1.87
N THR A 587 -17.25 0.14 0.90
CA THR A 587 -16.22 1.17 1.08
C THR A 587 -16.40 2.26 0.02
N GLY A 588 -16.67 3.48 0.45
CA GLY A 588 -16.69 4.67 -0.38
C GLY A 588 -15.44 5.50 -0.12
N PHE A 589 -14.78 5.95 -1.17
CA PHE A 589 -13.63 6.83 -1.10
C PHE A 589 -13.83 8.04 -2.00
N PHE A 590 -13.54 9.20 -1.47
CA PHE A 590 -13.60 10.49 -2.14
C PHE A 590 -12.26 11.20 -1.97
N GLN A 591 -11.75 11.78 -3.05
CA GLN A 591 -10.53 12.60 -3.02
C GLN A 591 -10.68 13.83 -3.89
N LYS A 592 -10.35 14.99 -3.34
CA LYS A 592 -10.21 16.26 -4.05
C LYS A 592 -8.78 16.76 -3.87
N SER A 593 -8.03 16.84 -4.95
CA SER A 593 -6.75 17.53 -4.99
C SER A 593 -6.98 19.01 -5.35
N ILE A 594 -6.21 19.89 -4.74
CA ILE A 594 -6.15 21.31 -5.04
C ILE A 594 -4.69 21.60 -5.32
N MET A 595 -4.38 21.74 -6.60
CA MET A 595 -3.00 21.92 -7.06
C MET A 595 -2.96 22.95 -8.17
N HIS A 596 -1.92 23.78 -8.14
CA HIS A 596 -1.63 24.75 -9.17
C HIS A 596 -0.31 24.35 -9.81
N TYR A 597 -0.30 24.10 -11.10
CA TYR A 597 0.91 23.76 -11.82
C TYR A 597 1.03 24.57 -13.11
N PRO A 598 2.29 24.86 -13.54
CA PRO A 598 2.52 25.74 -14.68
C PRO A 598 2.00 25.11 -15.96
N GLY A 599 1.30 25.92 -16.73
CA GLY A 599 0.88 25.65 -18.09
C GLY A 599 1.64 26.48 -19.09
N ILE A 600 1.08 26.56 -20.30
CA ILE A 600 1.63 27.34 -21.41
C ILE A 600 1.40 28.81 -21.12
N ASP A 601 2.33 29.67 -21.52
CA ASP A 601 2.24 31.13 -21.42
C ASP A 601 1.97 31.67 -20.00
N GLY A 602 2.48 30.94 -18.97
CA GLY A 602 2.30 31.34 -17.58
C GLY A 602 0.89 31.10 -17.04
N THR A 603 0.02 30.42 -17.81
CA THR A 603 -1.29 29.99 -17.30
C THR A 603 -1.11 28.99 -16.16
N THR A 604 -2.04 28.99 -15.21
CA THR A 604 -2.02 28.03 -14.10
C THR A 604 -3.21 27.09 -14.28
N PHE A 605 -2.94 25.78 -14.28
CA PHE A 605 -3.99 24.78 -14.26
C PHE A 605 -4.45 24.53 -12.84
N HIS A 606 -5.77 24.33 -12.70
CA HIS A 606 -6.41 23.97 -11.44
C HIS A 606 -7.01 22.57 -11.60
N ASP A 607 -6.90 21.77 -10.55
CA ASP A 607 -7.57 20.49 -10.50
C ASP A 607 -9.09 20.67 -10.47
N GLY A 608 -9.77 19.91 -11.31
CA GLY A 608 -11.21 20.02 -11.51
C GLY A 608 -12.03 19.14 -10.58
N HIS A 609 -12.70 18.13 -11.13
CA HIS A 609 -13.66 17.28 -10.41
C HIS A 609 -12.95 16.30 -9.46
N PRO A 610 -13.56 16.04 -8.27
CA PRO A 610 -13.05 15.04 -7.35
C PRO A 610 -13.11 13.62 -7.94
N SER A 611 -12.20 12.75 -7.51
CA SER A 611 -12.26 11.31 -7.81
C SER A 611 -13.05 10.60 -6.72
N THR A 612 -13.92 9.67 -7.13
CA THR A 612 -14.72 8.86 -6.21
C THR A 612 -14.62 7.39 -6.58
N ILE A 613 -14.50 6.54 -5.57
CA ILE A 613 -14.40 5.09 -5.74
C ILE A 613 -15.38 4.42 -4.78
N LEU A 614 -16.12 3.44 -5.27
CA LEU A 614 -16.97 2.58 -4.46
C LEU A 614 -16.51 1.14 -4.63
N ASN A 615 -16.35 0.44 -3.51
CA ASN A 615 -16.09 -0.99 -3.47
C ASN A 615 -17.17 -1.68 -2.64
N PHE A 616 -17.77 -2.75 -3.19
CA PHE A 616 -18.80 -3.53 -2.54
C PHE A 616 -18.41 -5.01 -2.56
N ASP A 617 -18.08 -5.53 -1.38
CA ASP A 617 -17.70 -6.92 -1.16
C ASP A 617 -18.82 -7.69 -0.49
N ASN A 618 -19.08 -8.90 -1.00
CA ASN A 618 -20.09 -9.84 -0.49
C ASN A 618 -19.44 -11.19 -0.30
N ASP A 619 -19.43 -11.67 0.94
CA ASP A 619 -18.85 -12.97 1.30
C ASP A 619 -19.95 -13.87 1.90
N PHE A 620 -20.09 -15.08 1.37
CA PHE A 620 -21.07 -16.08 1.79
C PHE A 620 -20.37 -17.34 2.29
N LYS A 621 -20.52 -17.63 3.58
CA LYS A 621 -20.07 -18.90 4.18
C LYS A 621 -21.15 -19.93 3.95
N LEU A 622 -20.90 -20.88 3.06
CA LEU A 622 -21.84 -21.92 2.71
C LEU A 622 -21.53 -23.22 3.48
N PRO A 623 -22.49 -24.13 3.63
CA PRO A 623 -22.26 -25.43 4.23
C PRO A 623 -21.11 -26.20 3.57
N LYS A 624 -20.55 -27.19 4.27
CA LYS A 624 -19.43 -28.01 3.80
C LYS A 624 -18.14 -27.24 3.48
N HIS A 625 -17.84 -26.21 4.25
CA HIS A 625 -16.61 -25.37 4.15
C HIS A 625 -16.42 -24.68 2.79
N PHE A 626 -17.51 -24.24 2.17
CA PHE A 626 -17.45 -23.37 1.01
C PHE A 626 -17.47 -21.89 1.44
N LEU A 627 -16.62 -21.09 0.80
CA LEU A 627 -16.66 -19.64 0.85
C LEU A 627 -16.86 -19.11 -0.58
N PHE A 628 -17.94 -18.39 -0.81
CA PHE A 628 -18.20 -17.68 -2.06
C PHE A 628 -18.03 -16.18 -1.82
N SER A 629 -17.29 -15.50 -2.70
CA SER A 629 -17.05 -14.06 -2.62
C SER A 629 -17.37 -13.39 -3.96
N LEU A 630 -18.09 -12.26 -3.89
CA LEU A 630 -18.38 -11.38 -5.02
C LEU A 630 -17.92 -9.97 -4.65
N SER A 631 -17.02 -9.39 -5.43
CA SER A 631 -16.55 -8.03 -5.27
C SER A 631 -16.88 -7.20 -6.50
N TRP A 632 -17.43 -6.01 -6.29
CA TRP A 632 -17.64 -5.01 -7.34
C TRP A 632 -16.95 -3.71 -6.95
N GLN A 633 -16.16 -3.17 -7.87
CA GLN A 633 -15.52 -1.88 -7.72
C GLN A 633 -15.94 -0.95 -8.87
N GLN A 634 -16.30 0.27 -8.54
CA GLN A 634 -16.60 1.34 -9.46
C GLN A 634 -15.70 2.54 -9.17
N VAL A 635 -14.97 2.99 -10.16
CA VAL A 635 -14.24 4.26 -10.16
C VAL A 635 -15.05 5.25 -11.01
N TRP A 636 -15.46 6.37 -10.42
CA TRP A 636 -15.96 7.51 -11.16
C TRP A 636 -14.80 8.44 -11.46
N GLY A 637 -14.73 8.94 -12.69
CA GLY A 637 -13.64 9.78 -13.14
C GLY A 637 -13.44 11.02 -12.28
N GLY A 638 -12.22 11.57 -12.29
CA GLY A 638 -11.84 12.77 -11.56
C GLY A 638 -10.34 12.92 -11.47
N TYR A 639 -9.89 14.01 -10.85
CA TYR A 639 -8.47 14.29 -10.70
C TYR A 639 -7.87 13.54 -9.50
N MET A 640 -6.82 12.78 -9.77
CA MET A 640 -5.90 12.22 -8.80
C MET A 640 -4.54 12.89 -9.06
N GLU A 641 -4.18 13.84 -8.21
CA GLU A 641 -3.05 14.75 -8.44
C GLU A 641 -3.21 15.51 -9.77
N SER A 642 -2.22 15.51 -10.66
CA SER A 642 -2.27 16.17 -11.98
C SER A 642 -2.95 15.33 -13.07
N ILE A 643 -3.49 14.16 -12.74
CA ILE A 643 -4.01 13.19 -13.70
C ILE A 643 -5.54 13.11 -13.58
N ASN A 644 -6.26 13.39 -14.66
CA ASN A 644 -7.70 13.19 -14.77
C ASN A 644 -7.98 11.74 -15.19
N VAL A 645 -8.29 10.89 -14.23
CA VAL A 645 -8.63 9.48 -14.46
C VAL A 645 -10.06 9.38 -15.00
N LYS A 646 -10.31 8.48 -15.95
CA LYS A 646 -11.63 8.19 -16.48
C LYS A 646 -12.30 7.03 -15.73
N SER A 647 -13.63 6.95 -15.85
CA SER A 647 -14.40 5.92 -15.18
C SER A 647 -14.01 4.51 -15.61
N SER A 648 -13.94 3.57 -14.64
CA SER A 648 -13.74 2.14 -14.85
C SER A 648 -14.51 1.32 -13.82
N SER A 649 -14.79 0.05 -14.14
CA SER A 649 -15.53 -0.85 -13.25
C SER A 649 -14.96 -2.26 -13.35
N SER A 650 -14.86 -2.97 -12.23
CA SER A 650 -14.45 -4.37 -12.21
C SER A 650 -15.36 -5.22 -11.32
N VAL A 651 -15.56 -6.48 -11.71
CA VAL A 651 -16.30 -7.48 -10.93
C VAL A 651 -15.45 -8.72 -10.81
N ASN A 652 -15.24 -9.17 -9.56
CA ASN A 652 -14.46 -10.36 -9.25
C ASN A 652 -15.35 -11.38 -8.53
N LEU A 653 -15.12 -12.65 -8.83
CA LEU A 653 -15.78 -13.81 -8.21
C LEU A 653 -14.73 -14.75 -7.64
N SER A 654 -15.01 -15.34 -6.49
CA SER A 654 -14.14 -16.38 -5.90
C SER A 654 -14.98 -17.45 -5.24
N ILE A 655 -14.62 -18.72 -5.48
CA ILE A 655 -15.18 -19.89 -4.82
C ILE A 655 -14.01 -20.64 -4.19
N LYS A 656 -14.03 -20.76 -2.87
CA LYS A 656 -13.02 -21.47 -2.09
C LYS A 656 -13.65 -22.64 -1.36
N LYS A 657 -12.95 -23.75 -1.32
CA LYS A 657 -13.37 -24.94 -0.57
C LYS A 657 -12.20 -25.52 0.19
N SER A 658 -12.42 -25.78 1.48
CA SER A 658 -11.49 -26.47 2.35
C SER A 658 -11.89 -27.96 2.50
N PHE A 659 -10.86 -28.82 2.56
CA PHE A 659 -10.95 -30.26 2.77
C PHE A 659 -9.96 -30.67 3.85
N LEU A 660 -10.08 -31.89 4.36
CA LEU A 660 -9.15 -32.51 5.31
C LEU A 660 -8.94 -31.63 6.58
N ASN A 661 -10.01 -31.12 7.16
CA ASN A 661 -9.95 -30.19 8.31
C ASN A 661 -9.06 -28.99 8.01
N ASP A 662 -9.36 -28.25 6.93
CA ASP A 662 -8.67 -27.07 6.44
C ASP A 662 -7.19 -27.26 6.01
N ARG A 663 -6.70 -28.50 5.97
CA ARG A 663 -5.34 -28.80 5.48
C ARG A 663 -5.19 -28.65 3.97
N LEU A 664 -6.23 -28.95 3.20
CA LEU A 664 -6.23 -28.79 1.75
C LEU A 664 -7.27 -27.74 1.35
N ARG A 665 -6.85 -26.69 0.63
CA ARG A 665 -7.74 -25.64 0.13
C ARG A 665 -7.62 -25.56 -1.38
N LEU A 666 -8.76 -25.48 -2.04
CA LEU A 666 -8.92 -25.21 -3.46
C LEU A 666 -9.66 -23.89 -3.62
N SER A 667 -9.13 -22.97 -4.46
CA SER A 667 -9.76 -21.71 -4.84
C SER A 667 -9.86 -21.62 -6.36
N LEU A 668 -11.03 -21.23 -6.85
CA LEU A 668 -11.30 -20.84 -8.23
C LEU A 668 -11.69 -19.35 -8.22
N ASP A 669 -10.91 -18.53 -8.90
CA ASP A 669 -11.03 -17.07 -8.88
C ASP A 669 -11.22 -16.55 -10.30
N GLY A 670 -12.24 -15.72 -10.52
CA GLY A 670 -12.49 -14.97 -11.74
C GLY A 670 -12.28 -13.48 -11.48
N TYR A 671 -11.38 -12.87 -12.20
CA TYR A 671 -11.05 -11.45 -12.08
C TYR A 671 -11.58 -10.68 -13.28
N ASP A 672 -12.14 -9.50 -13.03
CA ASP A 672 -12.67 -8.56 -14.03
C ASP A 672 -13.50 -9.29 -15.12
N ILE A 673 -14.49 -10.06 -14.69
CA ILE A 673 -15.27 -10.97 -15.56
C ILE A 673 -15.93 -10.24 -16.72
N PHE A 674 -16.27 -8.96 -16.57
CA PHE A 674 -16.87 -8.11 -17.61
C PHE A 674 -15.86 -7.30 -18.42
N ASN A 675 -14.53 -7.42 -18.12
CA ASN A 675 -13.44 -6.70 -18.79
C ASN A 675 -13.65 -5.18 -18.79
N GLY A 676 -14.09 -4.65 -17.65
CA GLY A 676 -14.41 -3.23 -17.46
C GLY A 676 -13.31 -2.42 -16.79
N ASP A 677 -12.29 -3.09 -16.24
CA ASP A 677 -11.12 -2.45 -15.63
C ASP A 677 -10.20 -1.91 -16.74
N ARG A 678 -10.21 -0.59 -16.93
CA ARG A 678 -9.46 0.10 -17.96
C ARG A 678 -8.73 1.30 -17.38
N ASN A 679 -7.45 1.37 -17.65
CA ASN A 679 -6.62 2.50 -17.25
C ASN A 679 -6.63 3.57 -18.34
N ARG A 680 -7.52 4.56 -18.18
CA ARG A 680 -7.65 5.69 -19.08
C ARG A 680 -7.52 6.98 -18.30
N ALA A 681 -6.64 7.86 -18.77
CA ALA A 681 -6.49 9.17 -18.14
C ALA A 681 -5.99 10.22 -19.15
N CYS A 682 -6.09 11.48 -18.74
CA CYS A 682 -5.48 12.59 -19.44
C CYS A 682 -4.86 13.56 -18.45
N ARG A 683 -3.83 14.28 -18.90
CA ARG A 683 -3.22 15.37 -18.13
C ARG A 683 -2.69 16.45 -19.06
N GLN A 684 -2.50 17.61 -18.48
CA GLN A 684 -1.73 18.67 -19.11
C GLN A 684 -0.73 19.18 -18.07
N ILE A 685 0.54 19.22 -18.43
CA ILE A 685 1.61 19.74 -17.57
C ILE A 685 2.66 20.40 -18.48
N TYR A 686 3.16 21.57 -18.07
CA TYR A 686 3.97 22.43 -18.91
C TYR A 686 3.32 22.64 -20.29
N ASN A 687 4.06 22.49 -21.35
CA ASN A 687 3.58 22.65 -22.71
C ASN A 687 3.11 21.34 -23.40
N VAL A 688 2.81 20.30 -22.61
CA VAL A 688 2.38 19.01 -23.15
C VAL A 688 1.01 18.61 -22.61
N ARG A 689 0.06 18.38 -23.53
CA ARG A 689 -1.19 17.67 -23.25
C ARG A 689 -1.00 16.21 -23.60
N SER A 690 -1.43 15.32 -22.73
CA SER A 690 -1.38 13.88 -23.03
C SER A 690 -2.63 13.16 -22.56
N SER A 691 -3.09 12.19 -23.34
CA SER A 691 -4.06 11.20 -22.94
C SER A 691 -3.53 9.81 -23.19
N PHE A 692 -3.97 8.87 -22.39
CA PHE A 692 -3.62 7.47 -22.58
C PHE A 692 -4.78 6.53 -22.26
N ASN A 693 -4.79 5.40 -22.95
CA ASN A 693 -5.73 4.32 -22.77
C ASN A 693 -4.96 3.01 -22.79
N THR A 694 -4.68 2.46 -21.60
CA THR A 694 -3.93 1.22 -21.44
C THR A 694 -4.85 0.07 -21.09
N LYS A 695 -4.74 -1.02 -21.84
CA LYS A 695 -5.44 -2.28 -21.63
C LYS A 695 -4.46 -3.33 -21.14
N TYR A 696 -4.67 -3.78 -19.91
CA TYR A 696 -3.99 -4.93 -19.33
C TYR A 696 -4.84 -6.20 -19.49
N GLU A 697 -4.24 -7.35 -19.26
CA GLU A 697 -4.95 -8.63 -19.19
C GLU A 697 -5.64 -8.77 -17.82
N THR A 698 -6.65 -7.94 -17.54
CA THR A 698 -7.36 -7.90 -16.25
C THR A 698 -8.37 -9.04 -16.12
N ARG A 699 -9.03 -9.43 -17.26
CA ARG A 699 -9.96 -10.57 -17.28
C ARG A 699 -9.18 -11.87 -17.32
N LYS A 700 -9.20 -12.60 -16.20
CA LYS A 700 -8.45 -13.83 -16.01
C LYS A 700 -9.16 -14.79 -15.04
N VAL A 701 -8.84 -16.08 -15.16
CA VAL A 701 -9.30 -17.14 -14.25
C VAL A 701 -8.08 -17.75 -13.58
N GLY A 702 -8.13 -17.86 -12.26
CA GLY A 702 -7.09 -18.45 -11.43
C GLY A 702 -7.57 -19.73 -10.73
N LEU A 703 -6.70 -20.72 -10.63
CA LEU A 703 -6.89 -21.92 -9.82
C LEU A 703 -5.73 -21.99 -8.82
N THR A 704 -6.06 -22.01 -7.53
CA THR A 704 -5.08 -22.11 -6.44
C THR A 704 -5.31 -23.35 -5.62
N LEU A 705 -4.26 -24.14 -5.43
CA LEU A 705 -4.22 -25.28 -4.53
C LEU A 705 -3.23 -24.98 -3.40
N THR A 706 -3.67 -25.08 -2.16
CA THR A 706 -2.80 -24.92 -0.99
C THR A 706 -2.94 -26.14 -0.10
N TYR A 707 -1.80 -26.80 0.21
CA TYR A 707 -1.76 -27.91 1.15
C TYR A 707 -0.91 -27.53 2.37
N ARG A 708 -1.44 -27.75 3.55
CA ARG A 708 -0.86 -27.40 4.85
C ARG A 708 -0.71 -28.63 5.70
N PHE A 709 0.48 -28.84 6.19
CA PHE A 709 0.77 -29.86 7.18
C PHE A 709 1.32 -29.19 8.43
N HIS A 710 0.77 -29.51 9.58
CA HIS A 710 1.34 -29.14 10.85
C HIS A 710 1.20 -30.31 11.83
N LYS A 711 2.28 -30.63 12.49
CA LYS A 711 2.36 -31.52 13.64
C LYS A 711 3.01 -30.73 14.76
N ILE A 712 2.20 -29.91 15.40
CA ILE A 712 2.64 -28.93 16.40
C ILE A 712 1.96 -29.29 17.71
N LYS A 713 2.71 -29.36 18.82
CA LYS A 713 2.15 -29.30 20.16
C LYS A 713 1.71 -27.85 20.37
N GLU A 714 0.41 -27.63 20.57
CA GLU A 714 -0.06 -26.32 20.98
C GLU A 714 0.66 -25.93 22.28
N ARG A 715 1.38 -24.83 22.24
CA ARG A 715 1.93 -24.23 23.45
C ARG A 715 0.76 -23.48 24.07
N GLU A 716 0.17 -24.04 25.14
CA GLU A 716 -0.72 -23.29 26.00
C GLU A 716 0.05 -22.10 26.54
N ASN A 717 -0.12 -20.93 25.94
CA ASN A 717 0.33 -19.68 26.51
C ASN A 717 -0.61 -19.33 27.67
N GLN A 718 -0.50 -20.05 28.78
CA GLN A 718 -1.12 -19.60 30.00
C GLN A 718 -0.37 -18.37 30.44
N THR A 719 -1.02 -17.20 30.40
CA THR A 719 -0.48 -16.02 31.07
C THR A 719 -0.33 -16.31 32.55
N SER A 720 0.64 -15.69 33.24
CA SER A 720 0.80 -15.86 34.69
C SER A 720 -0.50 -15.55 35.45
N ALA A 721 -1.34 -14.66 34.93
CA ALA A 721 -2.65 -14.34 35.47
C ALA A 721 -3.65 -15.50 35.30
N GLU A 722 -3.66 -16.23 34.17
CA GLU A 722 -4.53 -17.40 33.94
C GLU A 722 -4.13 -18.56 34.84
N VAL A 723 -2.83 -18.77 35.06
CA VAL A 723 -2.33 -19.77 36.01
C VAL A 723 -2.80 -19.47 37.43
N GLU A 724 -2.72 -18.23 37.85
CA GLU A 724 -3.19 -17.81 39.20
C GLU A 724 -4.72 -17.82 39.32
N MET A 725 -5.47 -17.46 38.28
CA MET A 725 -6.93 -17.56 38.23
C MET A 725 -7.40 -19.01 38.35
N LYS A 726 -6.74 -19.95 37.66
CA LYS A 726 -6.99 -21.38 37.75
C LYS A 726 -6.71 -21.91 39.17
N ARG A 727 -5.68 -21.41 39.85
CA ARG A 727 -5.37 -21.73 41.24
C ARG A 727 -6.40 -21.15 42.23
N LEU A 728 -7.06 -20.04 41.87
CA LEU A 728 -8.13 -19.43 42.64
C LEU A 728 -9.49 -20.10 42.40
N GLY A 729 -9.58 -21.10 41.53
CA GLY A 729 -10.83 -21.81 41.20
C GLY A 729 -11.80 -20.96 40.38
N ILE A 730 -11.31 -19.94 39.66
CA ILE A 730 -12.10 -19.10 38.77
C ILE A 730 -12.13 -19.83 37.41
N PRO A 731 -13.31 -20.24 36.90
CA PRO A 731 -13.41 -20.92 35.61
C PRO A 731 -12.98 -19.99 34.48
N GLU A 732 -12.37 -20.55 33.44
CA GLU A 732 -12.05 -19.87 32.19
C GLU A 732 -13.36 -19.37 31.54
N GLU A 733 -13.53 -18.06 31.36
CA GLU A 733 -14.59 -17.45 30.56
C GLU A 733 -14.32 -17.51 29.06
#